data_93e95f963d89e05dc513c091e5cae530
#
_entry.id   93e95f963d89e05dc513c091e5cae530
#
_cell.length_a   1.000
_cell.length_b   1.000
_cell.length_c   1.000
_cell.angle_alpha   90.00
_cell.angle_beta   90.00
_cell.angle_gamma   90.00
#
_symmetry.space_group_name_H-M   'P 1'
#
loop_
_entity.id
_entity.type
_entity.pdbx_description
1 polymer ?
#
loop_
_entity_poly.entity_id
_entity_poly.type
_entity_poly.pdbx_seq_one_letter_code
_entity_poly.pdbx_strand_id
1 'polypeptide(L)'
;MTFVLQGVRRMPFTLAFTLVFLLIGVITGSLWSAAHDKPWFEMVATGLPSFAEGRWWTLFTSPFFADPPLAYLTLLPLILGGIGWAEWQFGSLRTIGLVIVGHLVGVLGAAGILALLTPVDWRWSDRLSQALDVGPSCGAMTALVFAIATLPSPWRLRARIAIVLWVTISVLYLGQLYDLEHAVAMTAALVVSGMLPAFRHPEGRPTEREWRLLAFAGLIAIGAIQIIDLAVPFDGPLGENAPVYSFFDVALDVVVIAMIANGVRIGYRIAWLATVILGIFNIVTAVISLALIPVLLSGGRISSAWEVVGLQIAPTLLWVAMLIVMFVARGAFRVPFRRSRRRLSTTPVTPEAVRETLHETGGGTLSWMATWRANSHMAAADGVIAYQTHSGVAILLGDPIVPDGNERDALEAYASAAQQMGYIPCAFSSSEKVRLAMPQGWRSIIVAEDTLVDLPGLEFKGKAWGAVRTAINRAARENIKFKMVRLADEPWSVRAQVRAISEQWTGDKGLPEMRFTLGTVDDAMDPEVAVGIAVDAEGSLHGVTSWLPVYGPGGVVEGWTLDLMRRRDGGFGPVMEFLIGAAAQHFSEQGHSFISLSGAPLVRTEDTETNAIYAVLDRVAELVEPLYGFRSLHKFKQKFNPRAEPMHLLYRDEGDLPRVGIALTRAYLPDSSLHDLVGSAAPALRG
;
A
#
# COMPACT_ATOMS: atom_id res chain seq x y z
N MET A 1 -17.61 -8.77 15.41
CA MET A 1 -19.09 -8.88 15.35
C MET A 1 -19.78 -7.51 15.44
N THR A 2 -19.33 -6.58 16.28
CA THR A 2 -19.88 -5.21 16.39
C THR A 2 -19.76 -4.36 15.10
N PHE A 3 -18.67 -4.47 14.34
CA PHE A 3 -18.45 -3.70 13.10
C PHE A 3 -19.40 -4.11 11.97
N VAL A 4 -19.68 -5.41 11.81
CA VAL A 4 -20.62 -5.94 10.82
C VAL A 4 -22.05 -5.50 11.15
N LEU A 5 -22.43 -5.55 12.42
CA LEU A 5 -23.77 -5.10 12.88
C LEU A 5 -23.98 -3.60 12.73
N GLN A 6 -22.93 -2.77 12.88
CA GLN A 6 -23.01 -1.34 12.60
C GLN A 6 -23.11 -1.06 11.10
N GLY A 7 -22.44 -1.85 10.25
CA GLY A 7 -22.55 -1.78 8.80
C GLY A 7 -23.98 -2.07 8.31
N VAL A 8 -24.56 -3.17 8.79
CA VAL A 8 -25.94 -3.58 8.48
C VAL A 8 -26.97 -2.49 8.83
N ARG A 9 -26.79 -1.79 9.95
CA ARG A 9 -27.70 -0.68 10.35
C ARG A 9 -27.58 0.58 9.47
N ARG A 10 -26.48 0.74 8.73
CA ARG A 10 -26.23 1.91 7.88
C ARG A 10 -26.62 1.72 6.40
N MET A 11 -27.03 0.52 6.02
CA MET A 11 -27.39 0.17 4.63
C MET A 11 -28.74 -0.53 4.52
N PRO A 12 -29.83 0.03 5.14
CA PRO A 12 -31.13 -0.64 5.18
C PRO A 12 -31.75 -0.78 3.78
N PHE A 13 -31.60 0.22 2.89
CA PHE A 13 -32.11 0.14 1.53
C PHE A 13 -31.42 -0.97 0.73
N THR A 14 -30.09 -0.99 0.75
CA THR A 14 -29.29 -2.02 0.01
C THR A 14 -29.68 -3.42 0.46
N LEU A 15 -29.84 -3.65 1.76
CA LEU A 15 -30.22 -4.96 2.31
C LEU A 15 -31.66 -5.34 1.93
N ALA A 16 -32.57 -4.38 2.03
CA ALA A 16 -33.98 -4.60 1.63
C ALA A 16 -34.08 -4.90 0.12
N PHE A 17 -33.37 -4.11 -0.72
CA PHE A 17 -33.32 -4.33 -2.15
C PHE A 17 -32.71 -5.68 -2.50
N THR A 18 -31.59 -6.06 -1.90
CA THR A 18 -30.94 -7.38 -2.10
C THR A 18 -31.89 -8.52 -1.73
N LEU A 19 -32.59 -8.39 -0.61
CA LEU A 19 -33.56 -9.42 -0.16
C LEU A 19 -34.70 -9.57 -1.18
N VAL A 20 -35.28 -8.44 -1.63
CA VAL A 20 -36.37 -8.45 -2.62
C VAL A 20 -35.88 -9.03 -3.94
N PHE A 21 -34.69 -8.63 -4.41
CA PHE A 21 -34.06 -9.14 -5.62
C PHE A 21 -33.86 -10.67 -5.58
N LEU A 22 -33.35 -11.20 -4.47
CA LEU A 22 -33.18 -12.64 -4.28
C LEU A 22 -34.53 -13.38 -4.15
N LEU A 23 -35.49 -12.82 -3.42
CA LEU A 23 -36.83 -13.41 -3.29
C LEU A 23 -37.54 -13.52 -4.65
N ILE A 24 -37.47 -12.49 -5.47
CA ILE A 24 -38.01 -12.52 -6.83
C ILE A 24 -37.29 -13.59 -7.65
N GLY A 25 -35.94 -13.69 -7.55
CA GLY A 25 -35.16 -14.71 -8.22
C GLY A 25 -35.56 -16.14 -7.82
N VAL A 26 -35.89 -16.36 -6.54
CA VAL A 26 -36.40 -17.65 -6.03
C VAL A 26 -37.82 -17.93 -6.56
N ILE A 27 -38.73 -16.95 -6.41
CA ILE A 27 -40.16 -17.12 -6.78
C ILE A 27 -40.31 -17.38 -8.30
N THR A 28 -39.53 -16.67 -9.11
CA THR A 28 -39.61 -16.78 -10.57
C THR A 28 -38.74 -17.90 -11.15
N GLY A 29 -37.85 -18.46 -10.34
CA GLY A 29 -36.92 -19.51 -10.74
C GLY A 29 -35.72 -18.97 -11.56
N SER A 30 -35.55 -17.64 -11.69
CA SER A 30 -34.46 -17.04 -12.46
C SER A 30 -33.07 -17.20 -11.75
N LEU A 31 -33.06 -17.62 -10.49
CA LEU A 31 -31.82 -17.92 -9.75
C LEU A 31 -31.11 -19.20 -10.26
N TRP A 32 -31.86 -20.14 -10.89
CA TRP A 32 -31.34 -21.44 -11.36
C TRP A 32 -31.67 -21.80 -12.81
N SER A 33 -32.52 -21.00 -13.47
CA SER A 33 -32.85 -21.18 -14.91
C SER A 33 -32.90 -19.83 -15.60
N ALA A 34 -32.53 -19.77 -16.86
CA ALA A 34 -32.51 -18.54 -17.62
C ALA A 34 -33.91 -17.87 -17.64
N ALA A 35 -33.92 -16.58 -17.36
CA ALA A 35 -35.16 -15.80 -17.31
C ALA A 35 -35.74 -15.59 -18.73
N HIS A 36 -34.90 -15.44 -19.73
CA HIS A 36 -35.33 -15.28 -21.14
C HIS A 36 -36.09 -16.50 -21.70
N ASP A 37 -35.98 -17.69 -21.11
CA ASP A 37 -36.76 -18.86 -21.48
C ASP A 37 -38.17 -18.86 -20.86
N LYS A 38 -38.50 -17.89 -20.03
CA LYS A 38 -39.78 -17.86 -19.31
C LYS A 38 -40.83 -17.00 -20.03
N PRO A 39 -42.11 -17.43 -20.04
CA PRO A 39 -43.17 -16.69 -20.76
C PRO A 39 -43.48 -15.31 -20.19
N TRP A 40 -43.03 -15.01 -18.94
CA TRP A 40 -43.19 -13.70 -18.32
C TRP A 40 -42.04 -12.73 -18.64
N PHE A 41 -40.93 -13.18 -19.24
CA PHE A 41 -39.72 -12.38 -19.42
C PHE A 41 -39.98 -11.07 -20.18
N GLU A 42 -40.66 -11.15 -21.33
CA GLU A 42 -40.99 -9.96 -22.13
C GLU A 42 -41.87 -8.93 -21.41
N MET A 43 -42.62 -9.37 -20.40
CA MET A 43 -43.48 -8.46 -19.60
C MET A 43 -42.71 -7.65 -18.59
N VAL A 44 -41.49 -8.05 -18.23
CA VAL A 44 -40.66 -7.40 -17.20
C VAL A 44 -39.37 -6.84 -17.76
N ALA A 45 -38.86 -7.36 -18.85
CA ALA A 45 -37.59 -6.95 -19.46
C ALA A 45 -37.76 -5.67 -20.29
N THR A 46 -36.75 -4.83 -20.23
CA THR A 46 -36.74 -3.51 -20.89
C THR A 46 -35.91 -3.55 -22.17
N GLY A 47 -36.24 -2.71 -23.11
CA GLY A 47 -35.56 -2.54 -24.39
C GLY A 47 -36.45 -1.81 -25.39
N LEU A 48 -35.93 -1.48 -26.58
CA LEU A 48 -36.71 -0.80 -27.64
C LEU A 48 -37.99 -1.54 -27.99
N PRO A 49 -38.03 -2.91 -28.13
CA PRO A 49 -39.27 -3.63 -28.40
C PRO A 49 -40.34 -3.39 -27.32
N SER A 50 -39.96 -3.40 -26.04
CA SER A 50 -40.90 -3.14 -24.94
C SER A 50 -41.53 -1.75 -25.03
N PHE A 51 -40.74 -0.74 -25.39
CA PHE A 51 -41.23 0.63 -25.53
C PHE A 51 -42.12 0.81 -26.76
N ALA A 52 -41.77 0.16 -27.88
CA ALA A 52 -42.58 0.17 -29.11
C ALA A 52 -43.97 -0.45 -28.91
N GLU A 53 -44.07 -1.45 -28.03
CA GLU A 53 -45.35 -2.07 -27.65
C GLU A 53 -46.07 -1.36 -26.49
N GLY A 54 -45.54 -0.24 -26.01
CA GLY A 54 -46.13 0.55 -24.93
C GLY A 54 -45.91 0.00 -23.52
N ARG A 55 -45.03 -0.96 -23.34
CA ARG A 55 -44.69 -1.58 -22.03
C ARG A 55 -43.73 -0.74 -21.20
N TRP A 56 -44.05 0.51 -20.95
CA TRP A 56 -43.20 1.45 -20.23
C TRP A 56 -42.96 1.09 -18.74
N TRP A 57 -43.82 0.24 -18.16
CA TRP A 57 -43.62 -0.24 -16.77
C TRP A 57 -42.37 -1.11 -16.65
N THR A 58 -41.82 -1.64 -17.73
CA THR A 58 -40.58 -2.45 -17.72
C THR A 58 -39.38 -1.66 -17.23
N LEU A 59 -39.37 -0.33 -17.32
CA LEU A 59 -38.41 0.54 -16.69
C LEU A 59 -38.34 0.37 -15.16
N PHE A 60 -39.42 -0.01 -14.53
CA PHE A 60 -39.52 -0.17 -13.07
C PHE A 60 -39.51 -1.63 -12.63
N THR A 61 -39.80 -2.58 -13.50
CA THR A 61 -39.77 -3.99 -13.16
C THR A 61 -38.42 -4.63 -13.45
N SER A 62 -37.77 -4.29 -14.55
CA SER A 62 -36.50 -4.90 -14.96
C SER A 62 -35.38 -4.88 -13.89
N PRO A 63 -35.25 -3.86 -12.99
CA PRO A 63 -34.18 -3.86 -11.97
C PRO A 63 -34.27 -4.99 -10.92
N PHE A 64 -35.39 -5.67 -10.83
CA PHE A 64 -35.63 -6.72 -9.85
C PHE A 64 -35.33 -8.13 -10.35
N PHE A 65 -34.90 -8.28 -11.58
CA PHE A 65 -34.61 -9.58 -12.21
C PHE A 65 -33.14 -9.67 -12.62
N ALA A 66 -32.69 -10.88 -12.91
CA ALA A 66 -31.37 -11.13 -13.50
C ALA A 66 -31.44 -12.25 -14.53
N ASP A 67 -30.66 -12.14 -15.59
CA ASP A 67 -30.53 -13.13 -16.66
C ASP A 67 -29.11 -13.09 -17.25
N PRO A 68 -28.43 -14.20 -17.48
CA PRO A 68 -28.72 -15.58 -17.03
C PRO A 68 -28.47 -15.76 -15.50
N PRO A 69 -28.71 -16.98 -14.92
CA PRO A 69 -28.52 -17.25 -13.49
C PRO A 69 -27.13 -16.85 -12.97
N LEU A 70 -26.09 -17.00 -13.77
CA LEU A 70 -24.71 -16.59 -13.41
C LEU A 70 -24.59 -15.07 -13.19
N ALA A 71 -25.50 -14.25 -13.73
CA ALA A 71 -25.50 -12.81 -13.50
C ALA A 71 -25.69 -12.44 -12.01
N TYR A 72 -26.34 -13.30 -11.22
CA TYR A 72 -26.44 -13.09 -9.77
C TYR A 72 -25.07 -13.02 -9.09
N LEU A 73 -24.07 -13.77 -9.57
CA LEU A 73 -22.70 -13.76 -9.02
C LEU A 73 -21.99 -12.42 -9.23
N THR A 74 -22.31 -11.69 -10.28
CA THR A 74 -21.74 -10.38 -10.59
C THR A 74 -22.59 -9.22 -10.04
N LEU A 75 -23.91 -9.37 -10.08
CA LEU A 75 -24.85 -8.35 -9.61
C LEU A 75 -24.86 -8.21 -8.09
N LEU A 76 -24.79 -9.32 -7.32
CA LEU A 76 -24.77 -9.24 -5.86
C LEU A 76 -23.58 -8.46 -5.30
N PRO A 77 -22.33 -8.71 -5.72
CA PRO A 77 -21.19 -7.85 -5.34
C PRO A 77 -21.36 -6.39 -5.77
N LEU A 78 -21.93 -6.14 -6.95
CA LEU A 78 -22.18 -4.79 -7.44
C LEU A 78 -23.26 -4.07 -6.63
N ILE A 79 -24.35 -4.76 -6.25
CA ILE A 79 -25.39 -4.21 -5.37
C ILE A 79 -24.79 -3.92 -3.98
N LEU A 80 -24.18 -4.92 -3.33
CA LEU A 80 -23.66 -4.78 -1.97
C LEU A 80 -22.48 -3.80 -1.92
N GLY A 81 -21.57 -3.86 -2.89
CA GLY A 81 -20.43 -2.97 -2.99
C GLY A 81 -20.78 -1.59 -3.53
N GLY A 82 -21.49 -1.50 -4.67
CA GLY A 82 -21.79 -0.23 -5.33
C GLY A 82 -22.90 0.55 -4.62
N ILE A 83 -24.08 -0.04 -4.49
CA ILE A 83 -25.23 0.62 -3.82
C ILE A 83 -24.95 0.75 -2.33
N GLY A 84 -24.42 -0.32 -1.68
CA GLY A 84 -24.13 -0.31 -0.25
C GLY A 84 -23.11 0.75 0.13
N TRP A 85 -22.04 0.89 -0.64
CA TRP A 85 -21.05 1.94 -0.40
C TRP A 85 -21.64 3.34 -0.60
N ALA A 86 -22.44 3.54 -1.66
CA ALA A 86 -23.12 4.81 -1.86
C ALA A 86 -24.10 5.14 -0.71
N GLU A 87 -24.85 4.13 -0.22
CA GLU A 87 -25.76 4.31 0.91
C GLU A 87 -25.01 4.66 2.20
N TRP A 88 -23.86 4.04 2.41
CA TRP A 88 -22.99 4.39 3.54
C TRP A 88 -22.53 5.84 3.51
N GLN A 89 -22.22 6.38 2.31
CA GLN A 89 -21.71 7.75 2.14
C GLN A 89 -22.82 8.81 2.12
N PHE A 90 -23.96 8.53 1.48
CA PHE A 90 -24.97 9.54 1.18
C PHE A 90 -26.29 9.35 1.92
N GLY A 91 -26.48 8.18 2.57
CA GLY A 91 -27.74 7.77 3.17
C GLY A 91 -28.74 7.22 2.16
N SER A 92 -29.77 6.52 2.66
CA SER A 92 -30.72 5.72 1.86
C SER A 92 -31.47 6.54 0.80
N LEU A 93 -32.01 7.69 1.19
CA LEU A 93 -32.87 8.49 0.28
C LEU A 93 -32.11 8.99 -0.97
N ARG A 94 -30.89 9.49 -0.78
CA ARG A 94 -30.05 9.95 -1.89
C ARG A 94 -29.59 8.79 -2.76
N THR A 95 -29.28 7.66 -2.16
CA THR A 95 -28.87 6.46 -2.89
C THR A 95 -30.00 5.87 -3.72
N ILE A 96 -31.23 5.83 -3.19
CA ILE A 96 -32.43 5.46 -3.96
C ILE A 96 -32.58 6.38 -5.19
N GLY A 97 -32.42 7.70 -5.00
CA GLY A 97 -32.45 8.65 -6.12
C GLY A 97 -31.39 8.37 -7.16
N LEU A 98 -30.14 8.12 -6.76
CA LEU A 98 -29.03 7.78 -7.66
C LEU A 98 -29.30 6.49 -8.43
N VAL A 99 -29.82 5.44 -7.77
CA VAL A 99 -30.15 4.16 -8.40
C VAL A 99 -31.26 4.31 -9.42
N ILE A 100 -32.35 4.99 -9.08
CA ILE A 100 -33.50 5.20 -9.98
C ILE A 100 -33.08 6.05 -11.19
N VAL A 101 -32.46 7.21 -10.94
CA VAL A 101 -32.05 8.11 -12.03
C VAL A 101 -31.00 7.45 -12.91
N GLY A 102 -30.02 6.75 -12.31
CA GLY A 102 -28.98 6.04 -13.05
C GLY A 102 -29.55 4.93 -13.94
N HIS A 103 -30.51 4.17 -13.43
CA HIS A 103 -31.20 3.15 -14.21
C HIS A 103 -31.97 3.77 -15.40
N LEU A 104 -32.78 4.79 -15.13
CA LEU A 104 -33.54 5.47 -16.18
C LEU A 104 -32.62 6.09 -17.24
N VAL A 105 -31.54 6.76 -16.84
CA VAL A 105 -30.58 7.38 -17.76
C VAL A 105 -29.86 6.31 -18.59
N GLY A 106 -29.42 5.22 -17.99
CA GLY A 106 -28.77 4.11 -18.71
C GLY A 106 -29.68 3.52 -19.77
N VAL A 107 -30.84 3.05 -19.36
CA VAL A 107 -31.80 2.35 -20.25
C VAL A 107 -32.36 3.28 -21.34
N LEU A 108 -32.88 4.44 -20.95
CA LEU A 108 -33.46 5.39 -21.93
C LEU A 108 -32.39 6.01 -22.82
N GLY A 109 -31.21 6.25 -22.30
CA GLY A 109 -30.10 6.79 -23.09
C GLY A 109 -29.58 5.77 -24.11
N ALA A 110 -29.44 4.51 -23.73
CA ALA A 110 -29.08 3.43 -24.67
C ALA A 110 -30.18 3.23 -25.73
N ALA A 111 -31.43 3.18 -25.32
CA ALA A 111 -32.58 3.09 -26.26
C ALA A 111 -32.60 4.28 -27.23
N GLY A 112 -32.34 5.51 -26.73
CA GLY A 112 -32.22 6.71 -27.55
C GLY A 112 -31.08 6.64 -28.57
N ILE A 113 -29.90 6.15 -28.16
CA ILE A 113 -28.76 5.95 -29.05
C ILE A 113 -29.11 4.91 -30.14
N LEU A 114 -29.70 3.77 -29.77
CA LEU A 114 -30.07 2.73 -30.71
C LEU A 114 -31.15 3.23 -31.71
N ALA A 115 -32.15 3.97 -31.25
CA ALA A 115 -33.16 4.59 -32.10
C ALA A 115 -32.53 5.58 -33.10
N LEU A 116 -31.51 6.34 -32.72
CA LEU A 116 -30.78 7.21 -33.62
C LEU A 116 -29.87 6.47 -34.61
N LEU A 117 -29.42 5.27 -34.26
CA LEU A 117 -28.58 4.43 -35.12
C LEU A 117 -29.40 3.54 -36.09
N THR A 118 -30.68 3.37 -35.90
CA THR A 118 -31.57 2.56 -36.78
C THR A 118 -31.40 2.89 -38.27
N PRO A 119 -31.21 4.16 -38.71
CA PRO A 119 -31.04 4.47 -40.14
C PRO A 119 -29.66 4.09 -40.71
N VAL A 120 -28.71 3.66 -39.87
CA VAL A 120 -27.28 3.49 -40.25
C VAL A 120 -27.01 2.10 -40.85
N ASP A 121 -27.99 1.15 -40.79
CA ASP A 121 -27.81 -0.24 -41.22
C ASP A 121 -26.55 -0.90 -40.64
N TRP A 122 -26.42 -0.79 -39.33
CA TRP A 122 -25.28 -1.32 -38.57
C TRP A 122 -25.69 -2.57 -37.80
N ARG A 123 -25.26 -3.72 -38.24
CA ARG A 123 -25.63 -5.03 -37.73
C ARG A 123 -25.63 -5.16 -36.22
N TRP A 124 -24.63 -4.57 -35.54
CA TRP A 124 -24.60 -4.57 -34.10
C TRP A 124 -25.74 -3.76 -33.48
N SER A 125 -26.03 -2.57 -33.99
CA SER A 125 -27.12 -1.73 -33.46
C SER A 125 -28.48 -2.38 -33.76
N ASP A 126 -28.64 -3.05 -34.89
CA ASP A 126 -29.87 -3.75 -35.26
C ASP A 126 -30.15 -4.91 -34.32
N ARG A 127 -29.11 -5.68 -33.98
CA ARG A 127 -29.22 -6.76 -33.02
C ARG A 127 -29.60 -6.22 -31.63
N LEU A 128 -28.93 -5.16 -31.13
CA LEU A 128 -29.24 -4.58 -29.83
C LEU A 128 -30.63 -3.92 -29.80
N SER A 129 -31.10 -3.40 -30.92
CA SER A 129 -32.45 -2.82 -31.06
C SER A 129 -33.56 -3.83 -30.84
N GLN A 130 -33.29 -5.12 -31.02
CA GLN A 130 -34.23 -6.22 -30.79
C GLN A 130 -33.97 -6.91 -29.42
N ALA A 131 -32.92 -6.55 -28.72
CA ALA A 131 -32.57 -7.16 -27.44
C ALA A 131 -33.42 -6.62 -26.29
N LEU A 132 -33.62 -7.47 -25.29
CA LEU A 132 -34.25 -7.13 -24.02
C LEU A 132 -33.25 -7.37 -22.88
N ASP A 133 -33.28 -6.53 -21.85
CA ASP A 133 -32.41 -6.61 -20.71
C ASP A 133 -33.16 -6.52 -19.36
N VAL A 134 -32.57 -7.11 -18.33
CA VAL A 134 -33.04 -7.06 -16.96
C VAL A 134 -31.84 -6.91 -16.00
N GLY A 135 -31.97 -6.05 -15.03
CA GLY A 135 -30.95 -5.92 -13.98
C GLY A 135 -30.90 -4.54 -13.33
N PRO A 136 -30.44 -4.47 -12.07
CA PRO A 136 -30.21 -3.21 -11.36
C PRO A 136 -28.87 -2.56 -11.70
N SER A 137 -28.10 -3.10 -12.64
CA SER A 137 -26.69 -2.79 -12.87
C SER A 137 -26.44 -1.32 -13.23
N CYS A 138 -27.27 -0.68 -14.04
CA CYS A 138 -27.14 0.74 -14.41
C CYS A 138 -27.26 1.67 -13.19
N GLY A 139 -28.25 1.39 -12.33
CA GLY A 139 -28.43 2.11 -11.09
C GLY A 139 -27.28 1.88 -10.09
N ALA A 140 -26.85 0.63 -9.95
CA ALA A 140 -25.73 0.25 -9.11
C ALA A 140 -24.39 0.86 -9.60
N MET A 141 -24.18 0.89 -10.93
CA MET A 141 -23.02 1.53 -11.56
C MET A 141 -23.00 3.05 -11.28
N THR A 142 -24.12 3.72 -11.42
CA THR A 142 -24.26 5.14 -11.11
C THR A 142 -23.94 5.40 -9.64
N ALA A 143 -24.52 4.62 -8.72
CA ALA A 143 -24.24 4.72 -7.29
C ALA A 143 -22.74 4.50 -6.99
N LEU A 144 -22.12 3.51 -7.61
CA LEU A 144 -20.68 3.22 -7.49
C LEU A 144 -19.81 4.40 -7.97
N VAL A 145 -20.12 5.01 -9.12
CA VAL A 145 -19.38 6.16 -9.66
C VAL A 145 -19.44 7.36 -8.70
N PHE A 146 -20.60 7.64 -8.12
CA PHE A 146 -20.74 8.70 -7.12
C PHE A 146 -20.00 8.36 -5.82
N ALA A 147 -20.02 7.10 -5.37
CA ALA A 147 -19.23 6.67 -4.22
C ALA A 147 -17.72 6.81 -4.49
N ILE A 148 -17.24 6.44 -5.69
CA ILE A 148 -15.85 6.65 -6.12
C ILE A 148 -15.47 8.14 -6.08
N ALA A 149 -16.40 9.05 -6.40
CA ALA A 149 -16.12 10.49 -6.38
C ALA A 149 -15.79 11.04 -4.99
N THR A 150 -16.18 10.33 -3.91
CA THR A 150 -15.82 10.69 -2.53
C THR A 150 -14.42 10.27 -2.10
N LEU A 151 -13.76 9.40 -2.87
CA LEU A 151 -12.43 8.92 -2.52
C LEU A 151 -11.40 10.05 -2.53
N PRO A 152 -10.42 10.00 -1.62
CA PRO A 152 -9.27 10.89 -1.68
C PRO A 152 -8.38 10.56 -2.90
N SER A 153 -7.62 11.56 -3.38
CA SER A 153 -6.51 11.28 -4.32
C SER A 153 -5.45 10.43 -3.58
N PRO A 154 -4.83 9.41 -4.24
CA PRO A 154 -4.96 9.01 -5.65
C PRO A 154 -6.04 7.93 -5.93
N TRP A 155 -6.71 7.43 -4.91
CA TRP A 155 -7.65 6.30 -5.03
C TRP A 155 -8.83 6.60 -5.96
N ARG A 156 -9.33 7.85 -5.95
CA ARG A 156 -10.39 8.29 -6.84
C ARG A 156 -10.01 8.14 -8.31
N LEU A 157 -8.80 8.60 -8.70
CA LEU A 157 -8.33 8.47 -10.08
C LEU A 157 -8.18 7.00 -10.49
N ARG A 158 -7.60 6.16 -9.61
CA ARG A 158 -7.41 4.72 -9.85
C ARG A 158 -8.73 4.00 -10.06
N ALA A 159 -9.71 4.25 -9.20
CA ALA A 159 -11.02 3.64 -9.30
C ALA A 159 -11.79 4.11 -10.55
N ARG A 160 -11.69 5.40 -10.92
CA ARG A 160 -12.27 5.91 -12.18
C ARG A 160 -11.64 5.26 -13.41
N ILE A 161 -10.32 5.12 -13.45
CA ILE A 161 -9.63 4.44 -14.55
C ILE A 161 -10.09 2.99 -14.64
N ALA A 162 -10.15 2.26 -13.53
CA ALA A 162 -10.56 0.87 -13.51
C ALA A 162 -11.98 0.67 -14.04
N ILE A 163 -12.94 1.50 -13.62
CA ILE A 163 -14.34 1.38 -14.06
C ILE A 163 -14.52 1.80 -15.52
N VAL A 164 -13.84 2.87 -15.97
CA VAL A 164 -13.88 3.29 -17.37
C VAL A 164 -13.27 2.23 -18.26
N LEU A 165 -12.14 1.64 -17.87
CA LEU A 165 -11.47 0.61 -18.63
C LEU A 165 -12.34 -0.65 -18.72
N TRP A 166 -12.94 -1.08 -17.60
CA TRP A 166 -13.86 -2.22 -17.59
C TRP A 166 -15.04 -2.02 -18.53
N VAL A 167 -15.76 -0.90 -18.40
CA VAL A 167 -16.94 -0.64 -19.26
C VAL A 167 -16.55 -0.48 -20.72
N THR A 168 -15.41 0.17 -21.02
CA THR A 168 -14.93 0.29 -22.40
C THR A 168 -14.63 -1.08 -23.03
N ILE A 169 -13.96 -1.97 -22.29
CA ILE A 169 -13.67 -3.33 -22.75
C ILE A 169 -14.98 -4.10 -22.94
N SER A 170 -15.91 -4.01 -22.00
CA SER A 170 -17.21 -4.69 -22.08
C SER A 170 -17.99 -4.27 -23.31
N VAL A 171 -18.12 -2.97 -23.58
CA VAL A 171 -18.79 -2.47 -24.80
C VAL A 171 -18.10 -2.92 -26.08
N LEU A 172 -16.78 -2.85 -26.15
CA LEU A 172 -16.04 -3.13 -27.37
C LEU A 172 -15.99 -4.62 -27.71
N TYR A 173 -15.94 -5.49 -26.70
CA TYR A 173 -15.68 -6.92 -26.86
C TYR A 173 -16.86 -7.83 -26.53
N LEU A 174 -17.72 -7.50 -25.56
CA LEU A 174 -18.96 -8.23 -25.31
C LEU A 174 -20.12 -7.63 -26.11
N GLY A 175 -20.22 -6.31 -26.15
CA GLY A 175 -21.10 -5.55 -26.99
C GLY A 175 -22.60 -5.88 -26.84
N GLN A 176 -23.02 -6.27 -25.62
CA GLN A 176 -24.41 -6.57 -25.31
C GLN A 176 -25.21 -5.30 -24.99
N LEU A 177 -26.54 -5.37 -24.91
CA LEU A 177 -27.37 -4.22 -24.57
C LEU A 177 -27.01 -3.60 -23.21
N TYR A 178 -26.84 -4.43 -22.18
CA TYR A 178 -26.45 -3.97 -20.85
C TYR A 178 -25.09 -3.26 -20.84
N ASP A 179 -24.14 -3.62 -21.74
CA ASP A 179 -22.86 -2.95 -21.84
C ASP A 179 -22.99 -1.51 -22.32
N LEU A 180 -23.86 -1.29 -23.32
CA LEU A 180 -24.20 0.05 -23.81
C LEU A 180 -24.89 0.88 -22.71
N GLU A 181 -25.86 0.27 -22.01
CA GLU A 181 -26.57 0.90 -20.89
C GLU A 181 -25.62 1.29 -19.76
N HIS A 182 -24.65 0.42 -19.41
CA HIS A 182 -23.59 0.72 -18.42
C HIS A 182 -22.70 1.89 -18.88
N ALA A 183 -22.33 1.95 -20.16
CA ALA A 183 -21.52 3.03 -20.70
C ALA A 183 -22.22 4.38 -20.60
N VAL A 184 -23.52 4.40 -20.91
CA VAL A 184 -24.34 5.62 -20.80
C VAL A 184 -24.49 6.04 -19.34
N ALA A 185 -24.88 5.13 -18.45
CA ALA A 185 -25.06 5.40 -17.02
C ALA A 185 -23.76 5.88 -16.36
N MET A 186 -22.64 5.20 -16.63
CA MET A 186 -21.31 5.57 -16.12
C MET A 186 -20.88 6.93 -16.64
N THR A 187 -21.00 7.20 -17.94
CA THR A 187 -20.57 8.46 -18.54
C THR A 187 -21.36 9.62 -17.97
N ALA A 188 -22.69 9.49 -17.88
CA ALA A 188 -23.54 10.48 -17.27
C ALA A 188 -23.17 10.75 -15.79
N ALA A 189 -22.95 9.68 -15.02
CA ALA A 189 -22.54 9.79 -13.62
C ALA A 189 -21.16 10.45 -13.45
N LEU A 190 -20.18 10.15 -14.30
CA LEU A 190 -18.86 10.78 -14.29
C LEU A 190 -18.96 12.27 -14.61
N VAL A 191 -19.74 12.65 -15.63
CA VAL A 191 -19.94 14.04 -16.01
C VAL A 191 -20.63 14.81 -14.88
N VAL A 192 -21.76 14.31 -14.37
CA VAL A 192 -22.53 14.97 -13.31
C VAL A 192 -21.71 15.07 -12.02
N SER A 193 -21.05 13.99 -11.58
CA SER A 193 -20.20 14.05 -10.39
C SER A 193 -19.02 15.02 -10.54
N GLY A 194 -18.46 15.17 -11.75
CA GLY A 194 -17.42 16.16 -12.05
C GLY A 194 -17.90 17.60 -12.05
N MET A 195 -19.19 17.83 -12.35
CA MET A 195 -19.81 19.18 -12.35
C MET A 195 -20.18 19.65 -10.94
N LEU A 196 -20.49 18.74 -10.01
CA LEU A 196 -20.94 19.08 -8.67
C LEU A 196 -19.79 19.61 -7.80
N PRO A 197 -19.92 20.80 -7.18
CA PRO A 197 -18.86 21.39 -6.35
C PRO A 197 -18.44 20.49 -5.18
N ALA A 198 -19.37 19.71 -4.62
CA ALA A 198 -19.11 18.79 -3.50
C ALA A 198 -18.06 17.69 -3.82
N PHE A 199 -17.83 17.37 -5.10
CA PHE A 199 -16.87 16.36 -5.55
C PHE A 199 -15.65 16.95 -6.29
N ARG A 200 -15.59 18.29 -6.39
CA ARG A 200 -14.44 19.00 -6.96
C ARG A 200 -13.31 19.09 -5.93
N HIS A 201 -12.48 18.10 -5.90
CA HIS A 201 -11.23 18.16 -5.14
C HIS A 201 -10.08 18.44 -6.10
N PRO A 202 -9.09 19.28 -5.73
CA PRO A 202 -7.91 19.49 -6.56
C PRO A 202 -7.20 18.16 -6.78
N GLU A 203 -7.15 17.71 -8.03
CA GLU A 203 -6.36 16.55 -8.41
C GLU A 203 -4.92 17.04 -8.63
N GLY A 204 -3.98 16.52 -7.85
CA GLY A 204 -2.56 16.72 -8.10
C GLY A 204 -2.19 16.14 -9.46
N ARG A 205 -1.07 16.60 -10.05
CA ARG A 205 -0.55 15.97 -11.27
C ARG A 205 -0.24 14.50 -10.99
N PRO A 206 -0.54 13.57 -11.95
CA PRO A 206 -0.23 12.17 -11.78
C PRO A 206 1.25 11.96 -11.48
N THR A 207 1.55 11.19 -10.45
CA THR A 207 2.91 10.84 -10.08
C THR A 207 3.51 9.84 -11.09
N GLU A 208 4.83 9.69 -11.12
CA GLU A 208 5.48 8.66 -11.95
C GLU A 208 4.93 7.26 -11.67
N ARG A 209 4.54 7.00 -10.43
CA ARG A 209 3.91 5.73 -10.05
C ARG A 209 2.53 5.56 -10.66
N GLU A 210 1.70 6.57 -10.66
CA GLU A 210 0.37 6.52 -11.28
C GLU A 210 0.45 6.27 -12.78
N TRP A 211 1.42 6.88 -13.45
CA TRP A 211 1.71 6.58 -14.86
C TRP A 211 2.13 5.11 -15.07
N ARG A 212 2.99 4.56 -14.19
CA ARG A 212 3.36 3.13 -14.23
C ARG A 212 2.16 2.21 -14.00
N LEU A 213 1.29 2.56 -13.06
CA LEU A 213 0.08 1.79 -12.77
C LEU A 213 -0.94 1.86 -13.92
N LEU A 214 -1.10 3.03 -14.55
CA LEU A 214 -1.95 3.19 -15.73
C LEU A 214 -1.46 2.33 -16.89
N ALA A 215 -0.16 2.39 -17.18
CA ALA A 215 0.45 1.56 -18.22
C ALA A 215 0.36 0.05 -17.91
N PHE A 216 0.55 -0.32 -16.64
CA PHE A 216 0.35 -1.70 -16.17
C PHE A 216 -1.09 -2.15 -16.38
N ALA A 217 -2.08 -1.35 -15.96
CA ALA A 217 -3.49 -1.66 -16.13
C ALA A 217 -3.88 -1.80 -17.61
N GLY A 218 -3.36 -0.94 -18.47
CA GLY A 218 -3.56 -1.04 -19.92
C GLY A 218 -3.03 -2.34 -20.51
N LEU A 219 -1.83 -2.78 -20.12
CA LEU A 219 -1.27 -4.07 -20.57
C LEU A 219 -2.08 -5.27 -20.04
N ILE A 220 -2.50 -5.24 -18.79
CA ILE A 220 -3.36 -6.29 -18.21
C ILE A 220 -4.69 -6.34 -18.95
N ALA A 221 -5.26 -5.18 -19.30
CA ALA A 221 -6.48 -5.12 -20.09
C ALA A 221 -6.30 -5.75 -21.47
N ILE A 222 -5.21 -5.45 -22.18
CA ILE A 222 -4.89 -6.06 -23.49
C ILE A 222 -4.75 -7.58 -23.36
N GLY A 223 -4.06 -8.07 -22.31
CA GLY A 223 -3.95 -9.50 -22.05
C GLY A 223 -5.29 -10.16 -21.69
N ALA A 224 -6.14 -9.50 -20.93
CA ALA A 224 -7.47 -10.00 -20.58
C ALA A 224 -8.38 -10.11 -21.81
N ILE A 225 -8.29 -9.14 -22.72
CA ILE A 225 -9.03 -9.17 -24.00
C ILE A 225 -8.68 -10.41 -24.81
N GLN A 226 -7.38 -10.76 -24.92
CA GLN A 226 -6.97 -11.96 -25.64
C GLN A 226 -7.54 -13.25 -25.04
N ILE A 227 -7.72 -13.30 -23.72
CA ILE A 227 -8.38 -14.43 -23.05
C ILE A 227 -9.88 -14.44 -23.35
N ILE A 228 -10.52 -13.27 -23.36
CA ILE A 228 -11.95 -13.13 -23.70
C ILE A 228 -12.16 -13.57 -25.15
N ASP A 229 -11.34 -13.11 -26.08
CA ASP A 229 -11.39 -13.47 -27.49
C ASP A 229 -11.29 -14.98 -27.73
N LEU A 230 -10.52 -15.68 -26.88
CA LEU A 230 -10.40 -17.15 -26.96
C LEU A 230 -11.61 -17.87 -26.37
N ALA A 231 -12.18 -17.33 -25.28
CA ALA A 231 -13.17 -18.03 -24.46
C ALA A 231 -14.62 -17.74 -24.86
N VAL A 232 -14.87 -16.55 -25.41
CA VAL A 232 -16.24 -16.05 -25.67
C VAL A 232 -16.32 -15.55 -27.11
N PRO A 233 -17.07 -16.23 -27.99
CA PRO A 233 -17.41 -15.67 -29.30
C PRO A 233 -18.27 -14.41 -29.06
N PHE A 234 -17.87 -13.27 -29.62
CA PHE A 234 -18.61 -12.04 -29.46
C PHE A 234 -18.89 -11.34 -30.78
N ASP A 235 -19.94 -10.53 -30.76
CA ASP A 235 -20.35 -9.66 -31.85
C ASP A 235 -20.44 -8.22 -31.27
N GLY A 236 -19.29 -7.54 -31.27
CA GLY A 236 -19.18 -6.18 -30.73
C GLY A 236 -19.50 -5.11 -31.79
N PRO A 237 -19.47 -3.83 -31.36
CA PRO A 237 -19.71 -2.69 -32.25
C PRO A 237 -18.71 -2.61 -33.42
N LEU A 238 -17.57 -3.26 -33.29
CA LEU A 238 -16.48 -3.25 -34.27
C LEU A 238 -16.38 -4.53 -35.09
N GLY A 239 -17.33 -5.45 -34.97
CA GLY A 239 -17.46 -6.68 -35.76
C GLY A 239 -17.55 -7.95 -34.92
N GLU A 240 -17.82 -9.06 -35.61
CA GLU A 240 -17.82 -10.40 -35.02
C GLU A 240 -16.39 -10.91 -34.86
N ASN A 241 -16.09 -11.57 -33.74
CA ASN A 241 -14.86 -12.28 -33.55
C ASN A 241 -15.13 -13.79 -33.44
N ALA A 242 -14.63 -14.53 -34.40
CA ALA A 242 -14.56 -15.99 -34.30
C ALA A 242 -13.16 -16.35 -33.75
N PRO A 243 -13.02 -17.24 -32.76
CA PRO A 243 -11.72 -17.61 -32.20
C PRO A 243 -10.86 -18.26 -33.30
N VAL A 244 -9.91 -17.50 -33.82
CA VAL A 244 -8.95 -17.93 -34.85
C VAL A 244 -7.64 -18.44 -34.23
N TYR A 245 -7.46 -18.22 -32.93
CA TYR A 245 -6.17 -18.47 -32.25
C TYR A 245 -6.16 -19.81 -31.55
N SER A 246 -4.97 -20.47 -31.58
CA SER A 246 -4.73 -21.65 -30.76
C SER A 246 -4.60 -21.24 -29.28
N PHE A 247 -5.07 -22.10 -28.38
CA PHE A 247 -4.86 -21.92 -26.93
C PHE A 247 -3.41 -21.63 -26.58
N PHE A 248 -2.46 -22.29 -27.23
CA PHE A 248 -1.03 -22.12 -26.97
C PHE A 248 -0.52 -20.73 -27.39
N ASP A 249 -1.02 -20.18 -28.50
CA ASP A 249 -0.62 -18.85 -28.97
C ASP A 249 -1.10 -17.77 -27.98
N VAL A 250 -2.36 -17.84 -27.57
CA VAL A 250 -2.92 -16.92 -26.57
C VAL A 250 -2.23 -17.06 -25.20
N ALA A 251 -1.93 -18.28 -24.77
CA ALA A 251 -1.22 -18.50 -23.51
C ALA A 251 0.19 -17.91 -23.55
N LEU A 252 0.90 -18.04 -24.66
CA LEU A 252 2.23 -17.45 -24.85
C LEU A 252 2.16 -15.92 -24.81
N ASP A 253 1.23 -15.33 -25.55
CA ASP A 253 1.05 -13.87 -25.60
C ASP A 253 0.69 -13.29 -24.23
N VAL A 254 -0.22 -13.94 -23.50
CA VAL A 254 -0.60 -13.53 -22.13
C VAL A 254 0.62 -13.60 -21.18
N VAL A 255 1.43 -14.64 -21.27
CA VAL A 255 2.65 -14.75 -20.46
C VAL A 255 3.65 -13.64 -20.80
N VAL A 256 3.86 -13.36 -22.09
CA VAL A 256 4.75 -12.27 -22.53
C VAL A 256 4.23 -10.91 -22.06
N ILE A 257 2.94 -10.65 -22.24
CA ILE A 257 2.31 -9.40 -21.78
C ILE A 257 2.42 -9.28 -20.26
N ALA A 258 2.19 -10.36 -19.50
CA ALA A 258 2.30 -10.35 -18.05
C ALA A 258 3.74 -10.05 -17.57
N MET A 259 4.74 -10.61 -18.23
CA MET A 259 6.16 -10.31 -17.94
C MET A 259 6.50 -8.83 -18.23
N ILE A 260 6.06 -8.32 -19.38
CA ILE A 260 6.25 -6.92 -19.75
C ILE A 260 5.51 -6.01 -18.77
N ALA A 261 4.25 -6.32 -18.45
CA ALA A 261 3.43 -5.57 -17.50
C ALA A 261 4.09 -5.49 -16.11
N ASN A 262 4.62 -6.60 -15.60
CA ASN A 262 5.36 -6.58 -14.34
C ASN A 262 6.60 -5.67 -14.40
N GLY A 263 7.33 -5.69 -15.53
CA GLY A 263 8.46 -4.78 -15.76
C GLY A 263 8.06 -3.31 -15.84
N VAL A 264 6.93 -3.01 -16.50
CA VAL A 264 6.33 -1.67 -16.60
C VAL A 264 5.91 -1.17 -15.22
N ARG A 265 5.26 -2.01 -14.40
CA ARG A 265 4.88 -1.68 -13.02
C ARG A 265 6.08 -1.25 -12.17
N ILE A 266 7.23 -1.88 -12.36
CA ILE A 266 8.48 -1.56 -11.66
C ILE A 266 9.12 -0.29 -12.24
N GLY A 267 8.84 0.03 -13.53
CA GLY A 267 9.39 1.17 -14.24
C GLY A 267 10.67 0.85 -15.04
N TYR A 268 10.89 -0.43 -15.42
CA TYR A 268 12.06 -0.80 -16.22
C TYR A 268 12.05 -0.17 -17.61
N ARG A 269 13.18 0.44 -18.00
CA ARG A 269 13.37 1.00 -19.34
C ARG A 269 13.24 -0.05 -20.45
N ILE A 270 13.71 -1.29 -20.19
CA ILE A 270 13.59 -2.38 -21.15
C ILE A 270 12.13 -2.81 -21.34
N ALA A 271 11.31 -2.79 -20.29
CA ALA A 271 9.89 -3.10 -20.40
C ALA A 271 9.13 -2.01 -21.15
N TRP A 272 9.49 -0.73 -20.95
CA TRP A 272 9.00 0.38 -21.74
C TRP A 272 9.27 0.18 -23.21
N LEU A 273 10.55 -0.12 -23.58
CA LEU A 273 10.97 -0.36 -24.97
C LEU A 273 10.23 -1.56 -25.58
N ALA A 274 10.10 -2.66 -24.82
CA ALA A 274 9.37 -3.85 -25.27
C ALA A 274 7.90 -3.53 -25.56
N THR A 275 7.23 -2.75 -24.68
CA THR A 275 5.84 -2.30 -24.91
C THR A 275 5.72 -1.44 -26.16
N VAL A 276 6.64 -0.51 -26.35
CA VAL A 276 6.64 0.37 -27.54
C VAL A 276 6.85 -0.44 -28.82
N ILE A 277 7.81 -1.36 -28.84
CA ILE A 277 8.05 -2.24 -29.99
C ILE A 277 6.82 -3.10 -30.31
N LEU A 278 6.23 -3.72 -29.28
CA LEU A 278 5.05 -4.57 -29.43
C LEU A 278 3.85 -3.77 -29.95
N GLY A 279 3.64 -2.55 -29.41
CA GLY A 279 2.57 -1.67 -29.87
C GLY A 279 2.75 -1.21 -31.32
N ILE A 280 3.96 -0.80 -31.70
CA ILE A 280 4.27 -0.45 -33.10
C ILE A 280 4.08 -1.65 -34.03
N PHE A 281 4.54 -2.84 -33.60
CA PHE A 281 4.37 -4.06 -34.38
C PHE A 281 2.89 -4.36 -34.65
N ASN A 282 2.03 -4.30 -33.61
CA ASN A 282 0.59 -4.53 -33.76
C ASN A 282 -0.07 -3.50 -34.70
N ILE A 283 0.27 -2.21 -34.57
CA ILE A 283 -0.28 -1.18 -35.44
C ILE A 283 0.18 -1.37 -36.89
N VAL A 284 1.46 -1.66 -37.12
CA VAL A 284 1.98 -1.92 -38.47
C VAL A 284 1.30 -3.13 -39.11
N THR A 285 1.13 -4.21 -38.34
CA THR A 285 0.43 -5.42 -38.82
C THR A 285 -1.01 -5.08 -39.19
N ALA A 286 -1.72 -4.31 -38.38
CA ALA A 286 -3.09 -3.87 -38.68
C ALA A 286 -3.14 -3.02 -39.96
N VAL A 287 -2.24 -2.07 -40.11
CA VAL A 287 -2.16 -1.23 -41.33
C VAL A 287 -1.90 -2.07 -42.57
N ILE A 288 -1.00 -3.06 -42.49
CA ILE A 288 -0.73 -3.99 -43.61
C ILE A 288 -1.98 -4.83 -43.91
N SER A 289 -2.65 -5.37 -42.89
CA SER A 289 -3.88 -6.13 -43.05
C SER A 289 -4.97 -5.30 -43.75
N LEU A 290 -5.17 -4.06 -43.33
CA LEU A 290 -6.10 -3.13 -43.95
C LEU A 290 -5.72 -2.78 -45.42
N ALA A 291 -4.44 -2.61 -45.70
CA ALA A 291 -3.94 -2.32 -47.04
C ALA A 291 -4.11 -3.51 -48.00
N LEU A 292 -4.17 -4.73 -47.49
CA LEU A 292 -4.36 -5.95 -48.29
C LEU A 292 -5.84 -6.26 -48.60
N ILE A 293 -6.81 -5.56 -48.00
CA ILE A 293 -8.25 -5.77 -48.20
C ILE A 293 -8.63 -5.85 -49.70
N PRO A 294 -8.20 -4.89 -50.59
CA PRO A 294 -8.57 -4.96 -52.00
C PRO A 294 -8.08 -6.24 -52.69
N VAL A 295 -6.88 -6.71 -52.31
CA VAL A 295 -6.30 -7.95 -52.89
C VAL A 295 -7.06 -9.19 -52.40
N LEU A 296 -7.46 -9.22 -51.13
CA LEU A 296 -8.19 -10.32 -50.53
C LEU A 296 -9.62 -10.41 -51.08
N LEU A 297 -10.28 -9.27 -51.30
CA LEU A 297 -11.59 -9.20 -51.92
C LEU A 297 -11.53 -9.68 -53.39
N SER A 298 -10.59 -9.19 -54.19
CA SER A 298 -10.45 -9.60 -55.61
C SER A 298 -10.06 -11.08 -55.76
N GLY A 299 -9.39 -11.66 -54.78
CA GLY A 299 -9.03 -13.08 -54.71
C GLY A 299 -10.11 -13.99 -54.14
N GLY A 300 -11.26 -13.46 -53.75
CA GLY A 300 -12.36 -14.25 -53.18
C GLY A 300 -12.06 -14.88 -51.80
N ARG A 301 -11.04 -14.36 -51.12
CA ARG A 301 -10.59 -14.88 -49.80
C ARG A 301 -11.36 -14.31 -48.60
N ILE A 302 -12.05 -13.19 -48.78
CA ILE A 302 -12.96 -12.57 -47.81
C ILE A 302 -14.24 -12.14 -48.52
N SER A 303 -15.38 -12.21 -47.82
CA SER A 303 -16.67 -11.85 -48.36
C SER A 303 -16.95 -10.35 -48.27
N SER A 304 -16.40 -9.69 -47.24
CA SER A 304 -16.56 -8.24 -47.08
C SER A 304 -15.31 -7.59 -46.47
N ALA A 305 -15.09 -6.32 -46.74
CA ALA A 305 -14.02 -5.54 -46.08
C ALA A 305 -14.23 -5.42 -44.57
N TRP A 306 -15.48 -5.43 -44.10
CA TRP A 306 -15.83 -5.29 -42.69
C TRP A 306 -15.35 -6.46 -41.85
N GLU A 307 -15.19 -7.66 -42.39
CA GLU A 307 -14.62 -8.82 -41.68
C GLU A 307 -13.19 -8.55 -41.20
N VAL A 308 -12.37 -7.89 -42.01
CA VAL A 308 -10.98 -7.56 -41.66
C VAL A 308 -10.93 -6.28 -40.80
N VAL A 309 -11.74 -5.28 -41.16
CA VAL A 309 -11.77 -3.98 -40.46
C VAL A 309 -12.20 -4.17 -39.01
N GLY A 310 -13.26 -4.94 -38.75
CA GLY A 310 -13.78 -5.21 -37.41
C GLY A 310 -12.74 -5.87 -36.50
N LEU A 311 -12.02 -6.88 -37.02
CA LEU A 311 -10.98 -7.59 -36.26
C LEU A 311 -9.77 -6.72 -35.88
N GLN A 312 -9.49 -5.66 -36.64
CA GLN A 312 -8.26 -4.89 -36.50
C GLN A 312 -8.45 -3.56 -35.74
N ILE A 313 -9.63 -2.94 -35.79
CA ILE A 313 -9.83 -1.57 -35.26
C ILE A 313 -9.73 -1.56 -33.73
N ALA A 314 -10.42 -2.43 -33.01
CA ALA A 314 -10.45 -2.39 -31.55
C ALA A 314 -9.06 -2.63 -30.91
N PRO A 315 -8.32 -3.70 -31.29
CA PRO A 315 -6.96 -3.91 -30.81
C PRO A 315 -6.02 -2.75 -31.17
N THR A 316 -6.13 -2.21 -32.40
CA THR A 316 -5.30 -1.08 -32.85
C THR A 316 -5.52 0.17 -32.02
N LEU A 317 -6.77 0.53 -31.75
CA LEU A 317 -7.11 1.69 -30.90
C LEU A 317 -6.54 1.53 -29.47
N LEU A 318 -6.61 0.34 -28.90
CA LEU A 318 -6.02 0.05 -27.59
C LEU A 318 -4.50 0.22 -27.60
N TRP A 319 -3.82 -0.31 -28.64
CA TRP A 319 -2.38 -0.15 -28.76
C TRP A 319 -1.97 1.30 -29.03
N VAL A 320 -2.75 2.07 -29.80
CA VAL A 320 -2.53 3.53 -29.98
C VAL A 320 -2.67 4.25 -28.67
N ALA A 321 -3.74 3.99 -27.91
CA ALA A 321 -3.93 4.59 -26.58
C ALA A 321 -2.77 4.21 -25.63
N MET A 322 -2.34 2.93 -25.66
CA MET A 322 -1.21 2.46 -24.87
C MET A 322 0.08 3.17 -25.24
N LEU A 323 0.39 3.35 -26.54
CA LEU A 323 1.57 4.10 -27.00
C LEU A 323 1.52 5.56 -26.54
N ILE A 324 0.36 6.21 -26.61
CA ILE A 324 0.20 7.58 -26.11
C ILE A 324 0.58 7.64 -24.62
N VAL A 325 0.05 6.71 -23.80
CA VAL A 325 0.41 6.62 -22.39
C VAL A 325 1.92 6.41 -22.20
N MET A 326 2.53 5.50 -22.96
CA MET A 326 3.98 5.21 -22.86
C MET A 326 4.85 6.41 -23.22
N PHE A 327 4.47 7.20 -24.23
CA PHE A 327 5.23 8.38 -24.64
C PHE A 327 5.04 9.56 -23.67
N VAL A 328 3.82 9.82 -23.20
CA VAL A 328 3.55 10.86 -22.21
C VAL A 328 4.27 10.54 -20.90
N ALA A 329 4.23 9.29 -20.48
CA ALA A 329 4.81 8.81 -19.24
C ALA A 329 6.28 8.37 -19.34
N ARG A 330 6.98 8.64 -20.44
CA ARG A 330 8.37 8.16 -20.69
C ARG A 330 9.34 8.44 -19.52
N GLY A 331 9.11 9.54 -18.80
CA GLY A 331 9.90 9.94 -17.64
C GLY A 331 9.80 8.94 -16.47
N ALA A 332 8.69 8.20 -16.38
CA ALA A 332 8.45 7.22 -15.32
C ALA A 332 9.20 5.88 -15.50
N PHE A 333 9.81 5.65 -16.70
CA PHE A 333 10.44 4.36 -17.06
C PHE A 333 11.95 4.50 -17.21
N ARG A 334 12.64 4.80 -16.11
CA ARG A 334 14.09 5.03 -16.09
C ARG A 334 14.88 3.97 -15.34
N VAL A 335 14.20 3.00 -14.71
CA VAL A 335 14.84 2.02 -13.85
C VAL A 335 15.73 1.06 -14.64
N PRO A 336 17.02 0.92 -14.27
CA PRO A 336 17.92 -0.02 -14.93
C PRO A 336 17.56 -1.48 -14.59
N PHE A 337 17.71 -2.38 -15.55
CA PHE A 337 17.35 -3.80 -15.37
C PHE A 337 18.27 -4.54 -14.39
N ARG A 338 19.57 -4.20 -14.34
CA ARG A 338 20.56 -4.92 -13.51
C ARG A 338 20.50 -4.49 -12.05
N ARG A 339 20.12 -5.40 -11.14
CA ARG A 339 20.00 -5.19 -9.68
C ARG A 339 21.32 -4.79 -9.01
N SER A 340 22.47 -5.30 -9.48
CA SER A 340 23.77 -5.09 -8.85
C SER A 340 24.31 -3.63 -8.89
N ARG A 341 23.60 -2.70 -9.55
CA ARG A 341 24.00 -1.30 -9.65
C ARG A 341 22.95 -0.33 -9.10
N ARG A 342 21.98 -0.82 -8.34
CA ARG A 342 20.89 0.00 -7.81
C ARG A 342 21.22 0.62 -6.45
N ARG A 343 22.31 1.36 -6.37
CA ARG A 343 22.59 2.25 -5.25
C ARG A 343 21.89 3.58 -5.48
N LEU A 344 21.39 4.23 -4.41
CA LEU A 344 20.75 5.54 -4.52
C LEU A 344 21.75 6.65 -4.85
N SER A 345 23.02 6.44 -4.51
CA SER A 345 24.12 7.34 -4.87
C SER A 345 25.19 6.61 -5.66
N THR A 346 25.78 7.32 -6.62
CA THR A 346 26.97 6.87 -7.35
C THR A 346 28.26 7.15 -6.58
N THR A 347 28.24 8.14 -5.69
CA THR A 347 29.38 8.51 -4.83
C THR A 347 29.23 7.77 -3.49
N PRO A 348 30.19 6.91 -3.13
CA PRO A 348 30.16 6.24 -1.83
C PRO A 348 30.46 7.25 -0.72
N VAL A 349 29.65 7.22 0.33
CA VAL A 349 29.91 7.93 1.59
C VAL A 349 30.48 6.91 2.56
N THR A 350 31.62 7.21 3.16
CA THR A 350 32.28 6.31 4.11
C THR A 350 31.66 6.46 5.51
N PRO A 351 31.75 5.45 6.40
CA PRO A 351 31.29 5.55 7.76
C PRO A 351 31.96 6.70 8.55
N GLU A 352 33.21 7.00 8.24
CA GLU A 352 33.96 8.11 8.83
C GLU A 352 33.34 9.45 8.43
N ALA A 353 32.98 9.64 7.15
CA ALA A 353 32.31 10.84 6.69
C ALA A 353 30.90 11.01 7.31
N VAL A 354 30.20 9.90 7.58
CA VAL A 354 28.93 9.93 8.32
C VAL A 354 29.14 10.46 9.74
N ARG A 355 30.19 10.00 10.45
CA ARG A 355 30.52 10.48 11.79
C ARG A 355 30.90 11.96 11.80
N GLU A 356 31.73 12.35 10.84
CA GLU A 356 32.15 13.75 10.69
C GLU A 356 30.94 14.66 10.48
N THR A 357 30.03 14.28 9.56
CA THR A 357 28.77 15.01 9.34
C THR A 357 27.93 15.06 10.62
N LEU A 358 27.82 13.92 11.34
CA LEU A 358 27.04 13.86 12.57
C LEU A 358 27.63 14.76 13.68
N HIS A 359 28.97 14.85 13.78
CA HIS A 359 29.63 15.76 14.73
C HIS A 359 29.44 17.23 14.32
N GLU A 360 29.40 17.54 13.01
CA GLU A 360 29.22 18.92 12.54
C GLU A 360 27.76 19.39 12.70
N THR A 361 26.80 18.58 12.27
CA THR A 361 25.38 18.99 12.15
C THR A 361 24.54 18.62 13.38
N GLY A 362 25.02 17.64 14.16
CA GLY A 362 24.20 17.00 15.17
C GLY A 362 23.19 15.98 14.56
N GLY A 363 22.34 15.42 15.41
CA GLY A 363 21.32 14.47 14.98
C GLY A 363 20.32 14.11 16.08
N GLY A 364 19.33 13.31 15.78
CA GLY A 364 18.35 12.78 16.72
C GLY A 364 18.80 11.51 17.44
N THR A 365 17.92 10.95 18.25
CA THR A 365 18.17 9.78 19.11
C THR A 365 18.57 8.51 18.37
N LEU A 366 18.24 8.39 17.07
CA LEU A 366 18.62 7.25 16.23
C LEU A 366 19.79 7.54 15.27
N SER A 367 20.30 8.78 15.23
CA SER A 367 21.25 9.19 14.20
C SER A 367 22.60 8.47 14.29
N TRP A 368 23.04 8.06 15.50
CA TRP A 368 24.24 7.25 15.65
C TRP A 368 24.17 5.91 14.90
N MET A 369 22.98 5.32 14.84
CA MET A 369 22.76 4.04 14.12
C MET A 369 23.06 4.15 12.61
N ALA A 370 23.09 5.36 12.05
CA ALA A 370 23.51 5.61 10.67
C ALA A 370 24.96 5.14 10.40
N THR A 371 25.83 5.11 11.42
CA THR A 371 27.23 4.67 11.29
C THR A 371 27.38 3.15 11.15
N TRP A 372 26.32 2.38 11.41
CA TRP A 372 26.38 0.92 11.38
C TRP A 372 26.56 0.37 9.96
N ARG A 373 27.38 -0.69 9.84
CA ARG A 373 27.79 -1.28 8.55
C ARG A 373 26.66 -1.80 7.68
N ALA A 374 25.51 -2.11 8.26
CA ALA A 374 24.35 -2.61 7.53
C ALA A 374 23.67 -1.53 6.67
N ASN A 375 23.94 -0.26 6.95
CA ASN A 375 23.35 0.87 6.26
C ASN A 375 24.14 1.23 4.99
N SER A 376 23.40 1.67 3.98
CA SER A 376 23.94 2.36 2.81
C SER A 376 23.72 3.86 2.98
N HIS A 377 24.59 4.67 2.40
CA HIS A 377 24.57 6.11 2.56
C HIS A 377 24.46 6.83 1.22
N MET A 378 23.85 8.01 1.25
CA MET A 378 23.88 8.96 0.14
C MET A 378 24.07 10.38 0.68
N ALA A 379 24.91 11.15 -0.01
CA ALA A 379 25.05 12.58 0.26
C ALA A 379 23.85 13.34 -0.34
N ALA A 380 23.24 14.21 0.43
CA ALA A 380 22.14 15.08 0.00
C ALA A 380 22.02 16.29 0.93
N ALA A 381 21.64 17.44 0.39
CA ALA A 381 21.31 18.65 1.16
C ALA A 381 22.37 19.04 2.20
N ASP A 382 23.63 19.03 1.79
CA ASP A 382 24.81 19.33 2.61
C ASP A 382 24.99 18.40 3.83
N GLY A 383 24.51 17.16 3.70
CA GLY A 383 24.63 16.15 4.74
C GLY A 383 24.52 14.72 4.20
N VAL A 384 24.10 13.79 5.03
CA VAL A 384 24.06 12.36 4.75
C VAL A 384 22.72 11.75 5.12
N ILE A 385 22.26 10.83 4.28
CA ILE A 385 21.09 10.00 4.51
C ILE A 385 21.53 8.54 4.63
N ALA A 386 21.20 7.92 5.75
CA ALA A 386 21.37 6.47 5.94
C ALA A 386 20.09 5.72 5.54
N TYR A 387 20.24 4.66 4.77
CA TYR A 387 19.11 3.87 4.30
C TYR A 387 19.45 2.39 4.14
N GLN A 388 18.40 1.56 4.15
CA GLN A 388 18.49 0.14 3.74
C GLN A 388 17.51 -0.14 2.59
N THR A 389 17.76 -1.19 1.83
CA THR A 389 16.88 -1.58 0.71
C THR A 389 16.42 -3.03 0.87
N HIS A 390 15.11 -3.23 1.08
CA HIS A 390 14.49 -4.53 1.23
C HIS A 390 13.21 -4.64 0.38
N SER A 391 12.99 -5.76 -0.27
CA SER A 391 11.73 -6.07 -1.00
C SER A 391 11.26 -4.98 -1.99
N GLY A 392 12.19 -4.20 -2.56
CA GLY A 392 11.87 -3.10 -3.48
C GLY A 392 11.49 -1.79 -2.80
N VAL A 393 11.74 -1.66 -1.50
CA VAL A 393 11.56 -0.45 -0.70
C VAL A 393 12.94 0.06 -0.28
N ALA A 394 13.15 1.36 -0.36
CA ALA A 394 14.26 2.06 0.30
C ALA A 394 13.71 2.64 1.61
N ILE A 395 14.34 2.30 2.72
CA ILE A 395 13.94 2.69 4.06
C ILE A 395 14.99 3.63 4.60
N LEU A 396 14.69 4.92 4.71
CA LEU A 396 15.51 5.90 5.41
C LEU A 396 15.42 5.61 6.92
N LEU A 397 16.55 5.58 7.60
CA LEU A 397 16.65 5.30 9.03
C LEU A 397 16.60 6.61 9.83
N GLY A 398 15.55 6.77 10.62
CA GLY A 398 15.38 7.96 11.49
C GLY A 398 15.25 9.25 10.69
N ASP A 399 16.03 10.23 11.07
CA ASP A 399 16.12 11.53 10.41
C ASP A 399 17.32 11.60 9.46
N PRO A 400 17.24 12.39 8.37
CA PRO A 400 18.43 12.73 7.59
C PRO A 400 19.40 13.56 8.47
N ILE A 401 20.69 13.27 8.36
CA ILE A 401 21.75 14.00 9.07
C ILE A 401 22.15 15.19 8.20
N VAL A 402 21.47 16.30 8.39
CA VAL A 402 21.61 17.52 7.57
C VAL A 402 21.56 18.77 8.45
N PRO A 403 22.09 19.89 8.00
CA PRO A 403 21.92 21.17 8.70
C PRO A 403 20.44 21.50 8.88
N ASP A 404 20.12 22.20 9.97
CA ASP A 404 18.75 22.62 10.28
C ASP A 404 18.11 23.41 9.12
N GLY A 405 16.91 23.00 8.73
CA GLY A 405 16.15 23.59 7.62
C GLY A 405 16.30 22.84 6.28
N ASN A 406 17.28 21.95 6.14
CA ASN A 406 17.55 21.20 4.91
C ASN A 406 16.80 19.84 4.86
N GLU A 407 15.98 19.51 5.85
CA GLU A 407 15.28 18.22 5.96
C GLU A 407 14.35 17.98 4.77
N ARG A 408 13.67 19.02 4.30
CA ARG A 408 12.78 18.94 3.12
C ARG A 408 13.54 18.57 1.87
N ASP A 409 14.63 19.27 1.59
CA ASP A 409 15.46 19.07 0.39
C ASP A 409 16.12 17.69 0.43
N ALA A 410 16.53 17.23 1.61
CA ALA A 410 17.04 15.88 1.82
C ALA A 410 16.00 14.80 1.50
N LEU A 411 14.77 14.95 2.00
CA LEU A 411 13.66 14.01 1.71
C LEU A 411 13.30 14.01 0.22
N GLU A 412 13.29 15.16 -0.46
CA GLU A 412 13.03 15.26 -1.89
C GLU A 412 14.13 14.58 -2.72
N ALA A 413 15.39 14.85 -2.40
CA ALA A 413 16.54 14.21 -3.04
C ALA A 413 16.52 12.68 -2.86
N TYR A 414 16.25 12.23 -1.63
CA TYR A 414 16.11 10.81 -1.31
C TYR A 414 14.99 10.15 -2.09
N ALA A 415 13.79 10.74 -2.08
CA ALA A 415 12.66 10.20 -2.81
C ALA A 415 12.91 10.11 -4.31
N SER A 416 13.51 11.15 -4.89
CA SER A 416 13.88 11.18 -6.30
C SER A 416 14.88 10.07 -6.64
N ALA A 417 15.95 9.93 -5.86
CA ALA A 417 16.96 8.89 -6.06
C ALA A 417 16.36 7.48 -5.94
N ALA A 418 15.52 7.24 -4.92
CA ALA A 418 14.85 5.96 -4.72
C ALA A 418 13.94 5.61 -5.91
N GLN A 419 13.12 6.55 -6.37
CA GLN A 419 12.21 6.34 -7.49
C GLN A 419 12.93 6.10 -8.82
N GLN A 420 14.03 6.83 -9.09
CA GLN A 420 14.85 6.60 -10.27
C GLN A 420 15.46 5.20 -10.32
N MET A 421 15.75 4.62 -9.15
CA MET A 421 16.24 3.25 -9.01
C MET A 421 15.11 2.20 -8.89
N GLY A 422 13.84 2.62 -8.89
CA GLY A 422 12.67 1.74 -8.82
C GLY A 422 12.33 1.24 -7.43
N TYR A 423 12.83 1.92 -6.40
CA TYR A 423 12.46 1.68 -5.02
C TYR A 423 11.27 2.55 -4.61
N ILE A 424 10.47 2.03 -3.68
CA ILE A 424 9.46 2.79 -2.95
C ILE A 424 10.18 3.50 -1.81
N PRO A 425 10.19 4.85 -1.75
CA PRO A 425 10.80 5.57 -0.64
C PRO A 425 9.87 5.57 0.58
N CYS A 426 10.43 5.29 1.75
CA CYS A 426 9.82 5.59 3.04
C CYS A 426 10.90 6.02 4.04
N ALA A 427 10.51 6.78 5.09
CA ALA A 427 11.38 7.08 6.21
C ALA A 427 10.76 6.50 7.48
N PHE A 428 11.55 5.76 8.26
CA PHE A 428 11.08 5.01 9.42
C PHE A 428 11.66 5.57 10.71
N SER A 429 10.79 5.75 11.70
CA SER A 429 11.12 6.34 13.00
C SER A 429 11.66 7.76 12.91
N SER A 430 11.12 8.56 11.97
CA SER A 430 11.47 9.96 11.83
C SER A 430 10.82 10.82 12.92
N SER A 431 11.50 11.87 13.34
CA SER A 431 11.03 12.82 14.35
C SER A 431 9.88 13.69 13.86
N GLU A 432 9.23 14.37 14.80
CA GLU A 432 8.20 15.38 14.51
C GLU A 432 8.77 16.54 13.67
N LYS A 433 10.03 16.92 13.87
CA LYS A 433 10.74 17.94 13.07
C LYS A 433 10.74 17.59 11.58
N VAL A 434 11.12 16.36 11.25
CA VAL A 434 11.16 15.86 9.87
C VAL A 434 9.75 15.68 9.31
N ARG A 435 8.78 15.27 10.13
CA ARG A 435 7.37 15.22 9.74
C ARG A 435 6.84 16.58 9.32
N LEU A 436 7.16 17.63 10.05
CA LEU A 436 6.75 19.00 9.73
C LEU A 436 7.43 19.54 8.46
N ALA A 437 8.64 19.08 8.16
CA ALA A 437 9.39 19.44 6.95
C ALA A 437 8.98 18.61 5.71
N MET A 438 8.05 17.66 5.83
CA MET A 438 7.66 16.78 4.71
C MET A 438 7.33 17.55 3.43
N PRO A 439 7.83 17.10 2.25
CA PRO A 439 7.41 17.63 0.97
C PRO A 439 5.94 17.31 0.65
N GLN A 440 5.36 18.04 -0.29
CA GLN A 440 4.00 17.74 -0.75
C GLN A 440 3.87 16.31 -1.28
N GLY A 441 2.75 15.66 -0.97
CA GLY A 441 2.46 14.28 -1.38
C GLY A 441 3.06 13.20 -0.48
N TRP A 442 3.71 13.57 0.61
CA TRP A 442 4.05 12.65 1.70
C TRP A 442 2.92 12.60 2.74
N ARG A 443 2.84 11.48 3.43
CA ARG A 443 1.91 11.21 4.53
C ARG A 443 2.68 10.60 5.69
N SER A 444 2.12 10.69 6.89
CA SER A 444 2.74 10.13 8.08
C SER A 444 1.76 9.30 8.90
N ILE A 445 2.29 8.28 9.56
CA ILE A 445 1.61 7.56 10.65
C ILE A 445 2.57 7.41 11.81
N ILE A 446 2.06 7.49 13.04
CA ILE A 446 2.84 7.23 14.24
C ILE A 446 3.08 5.73 14.33
N VAL A 447 4.34 5.32 14.46
CA VAL A 447 4.76 3.91 14.55
C VAL A 447 5.40 3.54 15.88
N ALA A 448 5.87 4.53 16.62
CA ALA A 448 6.45 4.35 17.96
C ALA A 448 6.39 5.67 18.73
N GLU A 449 6.67 5.60 20.02
CA GLU A 449 6.98 6.75 20.87
C GLU A 449 8.39 6.58 21.43
N ASP A 450 9.26 7.58 21.20
CA ASP A 450 10.54 7.68 21.89
C ASP A 450 10.31 8.08 23.33
N THR A 451 10.97 7.42 24.25
CA THR A 451 10.79 7.61 25.69
C THR A 451 12.02 8.30 26.28
N LEU A 452 11.88 9.60 26.56
CA LEU A 452 12.98 10.45 27.00
C LEU A 452 12.90 10.78 28.51
N VAL A 453 14.01 10.68 29.18
CA VAL A 453 14.16 11.11 30.60
C VAL A 453 15.05 12.34 30.65
N ASP A 454 14.50 13.45 31.09
CA ASP A 454 15.26 14.69 31.26
C ASP A 454 16.20 14.58 32.44
N LEU A 455 17.45 14.98 32.26
CA LEU A 455 18.52 14.84 33.27
C LEU A 455 18.76 16.09 34.14
N PRO A 456 18.56 17.32 33.64
CA PRO A 456 18.74 18.50 34.47
C PRO A 456 17.84 18.47 35.71
N GLY A 457 18.49 18.54 36.90
CA GLY A 457 17.76 18.47 38.16
C GLY A 457 17.18 17.10 38.52
N LEU A 458 17.67 16.02 37.90
CA LEU A 458 17.21 14.66 38.15
C LEU A 458 17.41 14.26 39.62
N GLU A 459 16.29 13.98 40.27
CA GLU A 459 16.30 13.45 41.66
C GLU A 459 15.33 12.28 41.74
N PHE A 460 15.78 11.13 42.22
CA PHE A 460 14.93 9.95 42.38
C PHE A 460 14.04 10.08 43.64
N LYS A 461 13.24 11.15 43.73
CA LYS A 461 12.35 11.44 44.85
C LYS A 461 10.88 11.12 44.48
N GLY A 462 10.06 10.88 45.52
CA GLY A 462 8.63 10.64 45.34
C GLY A 462 8.24 9.22 44.94
N LYS A 463 6.94 8.99 44.73
CA LYS A 463 6.35 7.66 44.43
C LYS A 463 6.72 7.15 43.04
N ALA A 464 6.82 8.05 42.06
CA ALA A 464 7.14 7.72 40.66
C ALA A 464 8.48 6.98 40.51
N TRP A 465 9.48 7.39 41.31
CA TRP A 465 10.84 6.82 41.30
C TRP A 465 11.04 5.66 42.29
N GLY A 466 9.97 5.12 42.85
CA GLY A 466 10.03 4.07 43.89
C GLY A 466 10.74 2.79 43.41
N ALA A 467 10.52 2.36 42.20
CA ALA A 467 11.14 1.15 41.61
C ALA A 467 12.66 1.35 41.43
N VAL A 468 13.08 2.47 40.86
CA VAL A 468 14.50 2.80 40.62
C VAL A 468 15.25 2.94 41.91
N ARG A 469 14.72 3.71 42.87
CA ARG A 469 15.32 3.90 44.20
C ARG A 469 15.46 2.59 44.97
N THR A 470 14.45 1.71 44.88
CA THR A 470 14.50 0.38 45.52
C THR A 470 15.59 -0.49 44.88
N ALA A 471 15.73 -0.46 43.55
CA ALA A 471 16.79 -1.18 42.84
C ALA A 471 18.20 -0.69 43.24
N ILE A 472 18.42 0.61 43.27
CA ILE A 472 19.69 1.22 43.66
C ILE A 472 20.05 0.83 45.12
N ASN A 473 19.10 0.99 46.06
CA ASN A 473 19.32 0.65 47.46
C ASN A 473 19.56 -0.86 47.67
N ARG A 474 18.93 -1.70 46.88
CA ARG A 474 19.13 -3.16 46.91
C ARG A 474 20.50 -3.53 46.36
N ALA A 475 20.92 -2.93 45.24
CA ALA A 475 22.25 -3.13 44.65
C ALA A 475 23.34 -2.80 45.65
N ALA A 476 23.21 -1.67 46.37
CA ALA A 476 24.15 -1.29 47.41
C ALA A 476 24.25 -2.32 48.55
N ARG A 477 23.10 -2.92 48.99
CA ARG A 477 23.08 -3.96 50.05
C ARG A 477 23.68 -5.29 49.57
N GLU A 478 23.52 -5.62 48.29
CA GLU A 478 24.03 -6.85 47.67
C GLU A 478 25.43 -6.67 47.05
N ASN A 479 26.10 -5.52 47.33
CA ASN A 479 27.41 -5.13 46.81
C ASN A 479 27.52 -5.16 45.27
N ILE A 480 26.44 -4.92 44.58
CA ILE A 480 26.45 -4.78 43.11
C ILE A 480 26.83 -3.35 42.77
N LYS A 481 27.90 -3.19 41.98
CA LYS A 481 28.43 -1.89 41.56
C LYS A 481 28.09 -1.59 40.11
N PHE A 482 27.77 -0.34 39.86
CA PHE A 482 27.67 0.20 38.50
C PHE A 482 29.02 0.70 38.04
N LYS A 483 29.37 0.39 36.78
CA LYS A 483 30.52 1.02 36.09
C LYS A 483 30.06 1.44 34.70
N MET A 484 30.42 2.66 34.30
CA MET A 484 30.33 3.12 32.90
C MET A 484 31.70 2.93 32.27
N VAL A 485 31.74 2.18 31.17
CA VAL A 485 32.99 1.75 30.51
C VAL A 485 32.94 1.95 29.01
N ARG A 486 34.09 1.93 28.36
CA ARG A 486 34.23 1.69 26.93
C ARG A 486 34.55 0.19 26.77
N LEU A 487 33.58 -0.57 26.15
CA LEU A 487 33.68 -2.02 26.13
C LEU A 487 34.93 -2.52 25.39
N ALA A 488 35.40 -1.79 24.39
CA ALA A 488 36.64 -2.11 23.67
C ALA A 488 37.89 -2.12 24.57
N ASP A 489 37.92 -1.25 25.60
CA ASP A 489 39.04 -1.08 26.50
C ASP A 489 39.03 -2.09 27.66
N GLU A 490 37.90 -2.79 27.87
CA GLU A 490 37.74 -3.75 28.95
C GLU A 490 38.50 -5.05 28.72
N PRO A 491 38.96 -5.72 29.78
CA PRO A 491 39.63 -7.04 29.69
C PRO A 491 38.76 -8.06 28.94
N TRP A 492 39.41 -9.05 28.33
CA TRP A 492 38.72 -10.14 27.60
C TRP A 492 37.64 -10.82 28.46
N SER A 493 37.90 -11.01 29.77
CA SER A 493 36.97 -11.65 30.70
C SER A 493 35.64 -10.88 30.84
N VAL A 494 35.67 -9.55 30.83
CA VAL A 494 34.47 -8.71 30.85
C VAL A 494 33.72 -8.81 29.49
N ARG A 495 34.47 -8.66 28.39
CA ARG A 495 33.90 -8.77 27.04
C ARG A 495 33.24 -10.16 26.75
N ALA A 496 33.88 -11.24 27.22
CA ALA A 496 33.36 -12.60 27.12
C ALA A 496 32.06 -12.77 27.92
N GLN A 497 31.98 -12.21 29.15
CA GLN A 497 30.75 -12.24 29.94
C GLN A 497 29.61 -11.45 29.27
N VAL A 498 29.89 -10.28 28.69
CA VAL A 498 28.89 -9.49 27.93
C VAL A 498 28.35 -10.28 26.75
N ARG A 499 29.23 -10.95 25.96
CA ARG A 499 28.83 -11.82 24.86
C ARG A 499 27.97 -13.00 25.34
N ALA A 500 28.37 -13.68 26.40
CA ALA A 500 27.63 -14.82 26.96
C ALA A 500 26.23 -14.41 27.44
N ILE A 501 26.10 -13.26 28.11
CA ILE A 501 24.78 -12.70 28.53
C ILE A 501 23.91 -12.40 27.31
N SER A 502 24.48 -11.84 26.25
CA SER A 502 23.75 -11.52 25.02
C SER A 502 23.31 -12.78 24.25
N GLU A 503 24.21 -13.78 24.13
CA GLU A 503 23.91 -15.08 23.49
C GLU A 503 22.83 -15.86 24.25
N GLN A 504 22.88 -15.89 25.56
CA GLN A 504 21.85 -16.49 26.42
C GLN A 504 20.49 -15.84 26.18
N TRP A 505 20.44 -14.51 26.14
CA TRP A 505 19.20 -13.76 25.94
C TRP A 505 18.58 -14.00 24.54
N THR A 506 19.40 -14.15 23.49
CA THR A 506 18.93 -14.48 22.13
C THR A 506 18.47 -15.92 22.03
N GLY A 507 19.18 -16.86 22.65
CA GLY A 507 18.84 -18.29 22.66
C GLY A 507 17.49 -18.59 23.32
N ASP A 508 17.18 -17.95 24.43
CA ASP A 508 15.94 -18.15 25.19
C ASP A 508 14.68 -17.71 24.41
N LYS A 509 14.81 -16.77 23.49
CA LYS A 509 13.67 -16.27 22.71
C LYS A 509 13.34 -17.12 21.48
N GLY A 510 14.22 -18.02 21.04
CA GLY A 510 14.02 -18.87 19.87
C GLY A 510 13.85 -18.07 18.56
N LEU A 511 14.20 -16.80 18.55
CA LEU A 511 14.14 -15.90 17.40
C LEU A 511 15.55 -15.39 17.05
N PRO A 512 15.88 -15.19 15.78
CA PRO A 512 17.13 -14.57 15.37
C PRO A 512 17.26 -13.16 15.99
N GLU A 513 18.51 -12.73 16.23
CA GLU A 513 18.78 -11.40 16.73
C GLU A 513 18.23 -10.33 15.79
N MET A 514 17.40 -9.45 16.33
CA MET A 514 16.82 -8.33 15.58
C MET A 514 17.91 -7.30 15.30
N ARG A 515 17.84 -6.69 14.11
CA ARG A 515 18.78 -5.65 13.65
C ARG A 515 18.03 -4.38 13.26
N PHE A 516 18.59 -3.57 12.44
CA PHE A 516 18.10 -2.29 11.90
C PHE A 516 18.15 -1.14 12.91
N THR A 517 17.19 -1.02 13.85
CA THR A 517 17.22 -0.04 14.95
C THR A 517 17.60 -0.67 16.29
N LEU A 518 18.20 -1.85 16.25
CA LEU A 518 18.68 -2.59 17.42
C LEU A 518 20.12 -3.03 17.15
N GLY A 519 21.03 -2.58 18.01
CA GLY A 519 22.43 -2.89 17.92
C GLY A 519 22.81 -4.27 18.47
N THR A 520 24.02 -4.66 18.19
CA THR A 520 24.64 -5.90 18.64
C THR A 520 25.76 -5.59 19.65
N VAL A 521 26.31 -6.64 20.27
CA VAL A 521 27.50 -6.48 21.15
C VAL A 521 28.69 -5.94 20.34
N ASP A 522 28.77 -6.24 19.05
CA ASP A 522 29.84 -5.73 18.19
C ASP A 522 29.68 -4.22 17.92
N ASP A 523 28.45 -3.71 17.81
CA ASP A 523 28.17 -2.27 17.71
C ASP A 523 28.51 -1.54 19.03
N ALA A 524 28.31 -2.21 20.18
CA ALA A 524 28.70 -1.68 21.50
C ALA A 524 30.24 -1.65 21.75
N MET A 525 31.03 -2.26 20.87
CA MET A 525 32.51 -2.15 20.91
C MET A 525 33.03 -0.84 20.32
N ASP A 526 32.18 -0.02 19.74
CA ASP A 526 32.58 1.26 19.21
C ASP A 526 33.09 2.17 20.33
N PRO A 527 34.25 2.86 20.18
CA PRO A 527 34.86 3.63 21.22
C PRO A 527 34.01 4.86 21.66
N GLU A 528 33.06 5.32 20.84
CA GLU A 528 32.17 6.41 21.22
C GLU A 528 30.91 5.92 21.97
N VAL A 529 30.63 4.62 21.95
CA VAL A 529 29.49 4.01 22.66
C VAL A 529 29.86 3.81 24.14
N ALA A 530 29.02 4.30 25.03
CA ALA A 530 29.18 4.06 26.46
C ALA A 530 28.45 2.78 26.89
N VAL A 531 29.06 1.98 27.77
CA VAL A 531 28.47 0.71 28.21
C VAL A 531 28.40 0.70 29.74
N GLY A 532 27.16 0.59 30.28
CA GLY A 532 26.88 0.42 31.68
C GLY A 532 26.88 -1.05 32.07
N ILE A 533 27.70 -1.45 33.04
CA ILE A 533 27.75 -2.82 33.56
C ILE A 533 27.42 -2.86 35.05
N ALA A 534 26.70 -3.89 35.47
CA ALA A 534 26.44 -4.23 36.86
C ALA A 534 27.32 -5.40 37.28
N VAL A 535 28.23 -5.21 38.21
CA VAL A 535 29.26 -6.18 38.60
C VAL A 535 29.25 -6.40 40.11
N ASP A 536 29.36 -7.66 40.54
CA ASP A 536 29.49 -8.01 41.95
C ASP A 536 30.95 -7.90 42.46
N ALA A 537 31.18 -8.26 43.72
CA ALA A 537 32.52 -8.22 44.34
C ALA A 537 33.47 -9.26 43.75
N GLU A 538 32.96 -10.34 43.18
CA GLU A 538 33.68 -11.45 42.55
C GLU A 538 34.02 -11.17 41.09
N GLY A 539 33.54 -10.06 40.51
CA GLY A 539 33.76 -9.68 39.12
C GLY A 539 32.77 -10.32 38.12
N SER A 540 31.69 -10.92 38.61
CA SER A 540 30.66 -11.47 37.74
C SER A 540 29.69 -10.37 37.32
N LEU A 541 29.33 -10.37 36.02
CA LEU A 541 28.35 -9.44 35.47
C LEU A 541 26.92 -9.95 35.64
N HIS A 542 26.03 -9.07 36.08
CA HIS A 542 24.60 -9.32 36.26
C HIS A 542 23.75 -8.75 35.12
N GLY A 543 24.25 -7.73 34.44
CA GLY A 543 23.58 -7.12 33.29
C GLY A 543 24.45 -6.07 32.61
N VAL A 544 24.01 -5.68 31.41
CA VAL A 544 24.70 -4.72 30.57
C VAL A 544 23.68 -3.85 29.84
N THR A 545 24.01 -2.57 29.68
CA THR A 545 23.30 -1.60 28.84
C THR A 545 24.29 -0.87 27.94
N SER A 546 23.98 -0.66 26.65
CA SER A 546 24.77 0.23 25.78
C SER A 546 24.03 1.53 25.52
N TRP A 547 24.81 2.60 25.36
CA TRP A 547 24.30 3.95 25.20
C TRP A 547 24.98 4.61 24.02
N LEU A 548 24.20 4.95 23.01
CA LEU A 548 24.64 5.61 21.80
C LEU A 548 24.66 7.11 22.01
N PRO A 549 25.71 7.85 21.59
CA PRO A 549 25.74 9.28 21.74
C PRO A 549 24.73 9.98 20.83
N VAL A 550 24.07 11.01 21.36
CA VAL A 550 23.25 11.94 20.60
C VAL A 550 23.99 13.26 20.54
N TYR A 551 24.46 13.61 19.35
CA TYR A 551 25.23 14.81 19.13
C TYR A 551 24.34 16.00 18.80
N GLY A 552 24.61 17.14 19.44
CA GLY A 552 24.21 18.44 18.94
C GLY A 552 25.23 19.00 17.95
N PRO A 553 24.95 20.14 17.32
CA PRO A 553 25.87 20.79 16.39
C PRO A 553 27.24 21.10 17.04
N GLY A 554 28.31 20.87 16.28
CA GLY A 554 29.67 21.09 16.76
C GLY A 554 30.24 19.95 17.59
N GLY A 555 29.67 18.76 17.57
CA GLY A 555 30.21 17.54 18.17
C GLY A 555 30.02 17.46 19.70
N VAL A 556 29.13 18.26 20.26
CA VAL A 556 28.79 18.20 21.69
C VAL A 556 27.76 17.08 21.91
N VAL A 557 28.05 16.15 22.81
CA VAL A 557 27.06 15.10 23.19
C VAL A 557 26.01 15.73 24.09
N GLU A 558 24.79 15.87 23.58
CA GLU A 558 23.65 16.43 24.32
C GLU A 558 22.92 15.39 25.16
N GLY A 559 22.88 14.13 24.67
CA GLY A 559 22.17 13.04 25.33
C GLY A 559 22.68 11.67 24.91
N TRP A 560 22.02 10.64 25.41
CA TRP A 560 22.39 9.25 25.16
C TRP A 560 21.16 8.40 24.89
N THR A 561 21.23 7.51 23.89
CA THR A 561 20.15 6.58 23.55
C THR A 561 20.49 5.16 24.01
N LEU A 562 19.63 4.57 24.84
CA LEU A 562 19.70 3.17 25.23
C LEU A 562 19.47 2.27 24.02
N ASP A 563 20.42 1.40 23.72
CA ASP A 563 20.35 0.44 22.62
C ASP A 563 20.26 -1.00 23.14
N LEU A 564 21.36 -1.56 23.64
CA LEU A 564 21.36 -2.88 24.24
C LEU A 564 20.90 -2.83 25.70
N MET A 565 20.03 -3.78 26.04
CA MET A 565 19.57 -4.01 27.40
C MET A 565 19.50 -5.53 27.63
N ARG A 566 20.50 -6.11 28.32
CA ARG A 566 20.64 -7.54 28.54
C ARG A 566 20.92 -7.86 30.01
N ARG A 567 20.24 -8.86 30.55
CA ARG A 567 20.44 -9.35 31.91
C ARG A 567 20.88 -10.80 31.90
N ARG A 568 21.68 -11.17 32.91
CA ARG A 568 22.05 -12.54 33.19
C ARG A 568 20.87 -13.27 33.86
N ASP A 569 20.58 -14.49 33.43
CA ASP A 569 19.61 -15.34 34.11
C ASP A 569 20.10 -15.78 35.48
N GLY A 570 19.19 -15.77 36.46
CA GLY A 570 19.56 -16.04 37.86
C GLY A 570 20.40 -14.97 38.53
N GLY A 571 20.67 -13.83 37.84
CA GLY A 571 21.41 -12.72 38.37
C GLY A 571 20.60 -11.81 39.30
N PHE A 572 21.14 -10.60 39.57
CA PHE A 572 20.47 -9.57 40.39
C PHE A 572 19.11 -9.19 39.75
N GLY A 573 18.02 -9.40 40.49
CA GLY A 573 16.65 -9.29 39.93
C GLY A 573 16.33 -7.94 39.30
N PRO A 574 16.45 -6.79 40.01
CA PRO A 574 16.13 -5.46 39.48
C PRO A 574 17.33 -4.81 38.78
N VAL A 575 18.14 -5.62 38.05
CA VAL A 575 19.39 -5.14 37.41
C VAL A 575 19.14 -4.07 36.36
N MET A 576 18.02 -4.14 35.61
CA MET A 576 17.73 -3.14 34.56
C MET A 576 17.32 -1.78 35.14
N GLU A 577 16.45 -1.79 36.17
CA GLU A 577 16.12 -0.56 36.89
C GLU A 577 17.35 0.08 37.53
N PHE A 578 18.27 -0.73 38.05
CA PHE A 578 19.54 -0.27 38.63
C PHE A 578 20.44 0.32 37.54
N LEU A 579 20.70 -0.40 36.45
CA LEU A 579 21.60 0.06 35.39
C LEU A 579 21.11 1.36 34.74
N ILE A 580 19.81 1.43 34.38
CA ILE A 580 19.25 2.63 33.76
C ILE A 580 19.26 3.81 34.74
N GLY A 581 18.86 3.57 36.01
CA GLY A 581 18.89 4.64 37.03
C GLY A 581 20.30 5.15 37.30
N ALA A 582 21.28 4.25 37.45
CA ALA A 582 22.68 4.63 37.67
C ALA A 582 23.30 5.33 36.45
N ALA A 583 22.97 4.90 35.23
CA ALA A 583 23.38 5.57 33.99
C ALA A 583 22.77 6.98 33.89
N ALA A 584 21.49 7.14 34.18
CA ALA A 584 20.82 8.44 34.19
C ALA A 584 21.49 9.42 35.19
N GLN A 585 21.84 8.94 36.39
CA GLN A 585 22.55 9.73 37.36
C GLN A 585 23.97 10.11 36.88
N HIS A 586 24.71 9.14 36.33
CA HIS A 586 26.05 9.35 35.79
C HIS A 586 26.04 10.40 34.65
N PHE A 587 25.15 10.33 33.73
CA PHE A 587 25.01 11.30 32.62
C PHE A 587 24.51 12.68 33.12
N SER A 588 23.64 12.71 34.12
CA SER A 588 23.19 13.94 34.76
C SER A 588 24.36 14.67 35.44
N GLU A 589 25.24 13.92 36.14
CA GLU A 589 26.44 14.45 36.78
C GLU A 589 27.48 15.01 35.77
N GLN A 590 27.48 14.48 34.56
CA GLN A 590 28.27 14.98 33.42
C GLN A 590 27.65 16.19 32.72
N GLY A 591 26.43 16.58 33.05
CA GLY A 591 25.75 17.76 32.50
C GLY A 591 25.01 17.52 31.18
N HIS A 592 24.74 16.25 30.81
CA HIS A 592 23.94 15.94 29.64
C HIS A 592 22.46 16.29 29.85
N SER A 593 21.73 16.55 28.75
CA SER A 593 20.37 17.07 28.80
C SER A 593 19.33 15.97 28.97
N PHE A 594 19.52 14.79 28.38
CA PHE A 594 18.55 13.70 28.45
C PHE A 594 19.15 12.31 28.18
N ILE A 595 18.39 11.27 28.53
CA ILE A 595 18.59 9.95 27.99
C ILE A 595 17.30 9.51 27.27
N SER A 596 17.43 8.87 26.10
CA SER A 596 16.35 8.15 25.45
C SER A 596 16.41 6.69 25.89
N LEU A 597 15.27 6.14 26.28
CA LEU A 597 15.10 4.69 26.50
C LEU A 597 14.69 3.98 25.19
N SER A 598 14.89 4.62 24.05
CA SER A 598 14.50 4.20 22.70
C SER A 598 12.98 4.12 22.46
N GLY A 599 12.59 3.93 21.21
CA GLY A 599 11.21 3.82 20.80
C GLY A 599 10.48 2.62 21.44
N ALA A 600 9.22 2.83 21.78
CA ALA A 600 8.30 1.76 22.15
C ALA A 600 7.39 1.48 20.92
N PRO A 601 7.65 0.42 20.12
CA PRO A 601 6.92 0.17 18.89
C PRO A 601 5.43 -0.04 19.16
N LEU A 602 4.56 0.49 18.27
CA LEU A 602 3.13 0.29 18.24
C LEU A 602 2.37 0.74 19.52
N VAL A 603 3.01 1.49 20.40
CA VAL A 603 2.35 2.12 21.54
C VAL A 603 1.94 3.54 21.14
N ARG A 604 0.68 3.91 21.41
CA ARG A 604 0.12 5.23 21.11
C ARG A 604 -0.66 5.74 22.31
N THR A 605 -0.53 7.02 22.58
CA THR A 605 -1.40 7.73 23.52
C THR A 605 -2.80 7.89 22.89
N GLU A 606 -3.88 7.79 23.67
CA GLU A 606 -5.26 7.56 23.23
C GLU A 606 -5.93 8.63 22.33
N ASP A 607 -5.27 9.72 21.99
CA ASP A 607 -5.86 10.89 21.31
C ASP A 607 -5.66 10.95 19.77
N THR A 608 -5.30 9.86 19.10
CA THR A 608 -5.05 9.89 17.66
C THR A 608 -6.29 9.46 16.87
N GLU A 609 -6.63 10.22 15.83
CA GLU A 609 -7.75 9.95 14.89
C GLU A 609 -7.80 8.48 14.46
N THR A 610 -8.94 7.83 14.66
CA THR A 610 -9.20 6.46 14.24
C THR A 610 -9.34 6.40 12.71
N ASN A 611 -8.26 6.08 12.02
CA ASN A 611 -8.25 5.80 10.60
C ASN A 611 -8.15 4.28 10.37
N ALA A 612 -8.68 3.78 9.24
CA ALA A 612 -8.64 2.36 8.88
C ALA A 612 -7.23 1.74 8.93
N ILE A 613 -6.20 2.54 8.62
CA ILE A 613 -4.79 2.13 8.69
C ILE A 613 -4.37 1.82 10.12
N TYR A 614 -4.78 2.64 11.07
CA TYR A 614 -4.48 2.42 12.49
C TYR A 614 -5.16 1.17 13.04
N ALA A 615 -6.39 0.87 12.60
CA ALA A 615 -7.06 -0.37 12.96
C ALA A 615 -6.31 -1.63 12.48
N VAL A 616 -5.67 -1.56 11.30
CA VAL A 616 -4.80 -2.63 10.80
C VAL A 616 -3.51 -2.72 11.61
N LEU A 617 -2.87 -1.58 11.94
CA LEU A 617 -1.66 -1.55 12.77
C LEU A 617 -1.92 -2.10 14.18
N ASP A 618 -3.05 -1.76 14.79
CA ASP A 618 -3.45 -2.29 16.10
C ASP A 618 -3.63 -3.81 16.05
N ARG A 619 -4.22 -4.31 14.97
CA ARG A 619 -4.37 -5.76 14.77
C ARG A 619 -3.03 -6.46 14.60
N VAL A 620 -2.10 -5.85 13.86
CA VAL A 620 -0.73 -6.35 13.72
C VAL A 620 -0.01 -6.31 15.07
N ALA A 621 -0.16 -5.22 15.83
CA ALA A 621 0.39 -5.10 17.18
C ALA A 621 -0.10 -6.22 18.12
N GLU A 622 -1.40 -6.51 18.11
CA GLU A 622 -2.00 -7.61 18.90
C GLU A 622 -1.43 -8.99 18.52
N LEU A 623 -1.18 -9.22 17.22
CA LEU A 623 -0.63 -10.49 16.72
C LEU A 623 0.85 -10.67 17.07
N VAL A 624 1.62 -9.59 17.16
CA VAL A 624 3.07 -9.61 17.40
C VAL A 624 3.42 -9.47 18.89
N GLU A 625 2.50 -8.96 19.71
CA GLU A 625 2.68 -8.78 21.17
C GLU A 625 3.16 -10.05 21.91
N PRO A 626 2.63 -11.27 21.65
CA PRO A 626 3.09 -12.48 22.33
C PRO A 626 4.56 -12.81 22.04
N LEU A 627 5.08 -12.38 20.89
CA LEU A 627 6.45 -12.65 20.44
C LEU A 627 7.47 -11.64 21.02
N TYR A 628 7.05 -10.38 21.19
CA TYR A 628 8.00 -9.29 21.49
C TYR A 628 7.72 -8.54 22.81
N GLY A 629 6.53 -8.67 23.42
CA GLY A 629 6.21 -8.08 24.72
C GLY A 629 6.26 -6.54 24.75
N PHE A 630 5.85 -5.87 23.66
CA PHE A 630 5.93 -4.40 23.54
C PHE A 630 5.19 -3.64 24.65
N ARG A 631 4.01 -4.15 25.08
CA ARG A 631 3.26 -3.55 26.18
C ARG A 631 3.98 -3.69 27.53
N SER A 632 4.65 -4.84 27.75
CA SER A 632 5.45 -5.05 28.95
C SER A 632 6.68 -4.15 28.99
N LEU A 633 7.32 -3.96 27.84
CA LEU A 633 8.46 -3.03 27.68
C LEU A 633 8.04 -1.56 27.92
N HIS A 634 6.90 -1.15 27.36
CA HIS A 634 6.35 0.19 27.61
C HIS A 634 6.10 0.43 29.11
N LYS A 635 5.39 -0.50 29.78
CA LYS A 635 5.17 -0.42 31.25
C LYS A 635 6.48 -0.38 32.05
N PHE A 636 7.49 -1.10 31.57
CA PHE A 636 8.83 -1.06 32.20
C PHE A 636 9.45 0.34 32.10
N LYS A 637 9.44 0.95 30.89
CA LYS A 637 9.99 2.28 30.65
C LYS A 637 9.28 3.37 31.44
N GLN A 638 7.98 3.25 31.69
CA GLN A 638 7.20 4.19 32.53
C GLN A 638 7.71 4.29 33.98
N LYS A 639 8.51 3.32 34.49
CA LYS A 639 9.14 3.39 35.81
C LYS A 639 10.17 4.54 35.94
N PHE A 640 10.62 5.06 34.81
CA PHE A 640 11.63 6.13 34.73
C PHE A 640 11.00 7.51 34.51
N ASN A 641 9.68 7.63 34.63
CA ASN A 641 8.91 8.88 34.49
C ASN A 641 9.28 9.67 33.21
N PRO A 642 9.32 9.03 32.03
CA PRO A 642 9.75 9.68 30.80
C PRO A 642 8.67 10.58 30.22
N ARG A 643 9.08 11.54 29.38
CA ARG A 643 8.22 12.15 28.37
C ARG A 643 8.27 11.32 27.10
N ALA A 644 7.18 11.35 26.31
CA ALA A 644 7.07 10.64 25.05
C ALA A 644 7.15 11.61 23.87
N GLU A 645 7.92 11.23 22.85
CA GLU A 645 7.97 11.95 21.56
C GLU A 645 7.53 11.02 20.43
N PRO A 646 6.60 11.44 19.56
CA PRO A 646 6.11 10.57 18.50
C PRO A 646 7.19 10.31 17.43
N MET A 647 7.30 9.06 17.02
CA MET A 647 8.12 8.62 15.90
C MET A 647 7.23 8.23 14.72
N HIS A 648 7.55 8.72 13.55
CA HIS A 648 6.70 8.63 12.37
C HIS A 648 7.28 7.69 11.32
N LEU A 649 6.40 6.92 10.67
CA LEU A 649 6.66 6.38 9.35
C LEU A 649 6.14 7.38 8.31
N LEU A 650 7.06 7.90 7.50
CA LEU A 650 6.73 8.78 6.38
C LEU A 650 6.66 7.96 5.10
N TYR A 651 5.59 8.13 4.34
CA TYR A 651 5.34 7.38 3.10
C TYR A 651 4.60 8.24 2.08
N ARG A 652 4.57 7.82 0.81
CA ARG A 652 3.93 8.59 -0.27
C ARG A 652 2.57 8.05 -0.68
N ASP A 653 2.33 6.76 -0.54
CA ASP A 653 1.13 6.11 -1.04
C ASP A 653 0.69 4.98 -0.08
N GLU A 654 -0.58 5.01 0.32
CA GLU A 654 -1.16 3.99 1.19
C GLU A 654 -1.10 2.57 0.59
N GLY A 655 -1.19 2.46 -0.74
CA GLY A 655 -1.05 1.20 -1.44
C GLY A 655 0.35 0.57 -1.35
N ASP A 656 1.36 1.32 -0.85
CA ASP A 656 2.71 0.81 -0.58
C ASP A 656 2.88 0.22 0.82
N LEU A 657 2.00 0.59 1.77
CA LEU A 657 2.14 0.20 3.17
C LEU A 657 2.31 -1.31 3.38
N PRO A 658 1.59 -2.21 2.69
CA PRO A 658 1.83 -3.65 2.83
C PRO A 658 3.27 -4.05 2.45
N ARG A 659 3.81 -3.45 1.38
CA ARG A 659 5.17 -3.72 0.93
C ARG A 659 6.21 -3.08 1.85
N VAL A 660 5.95 -1.89 2.37
CA VAL A 660 6.77 -1.24 3.40
C VAL A 660 6.82 -2.10 4.66
N GLY A 661 5.68 -2.66 5.11
CA GLY A 661 5.64 -3.60 6.24
C GLY A 661 6.52 -4.83 6.03
N ILE A 662 6.44 -5.47 4.84
CA ILE A 662 7.31 -6.60 4.50
C ILE A 662 8.79 -6.20 4.49
N ALA A 663 9.10 -5.01 3.97
CA ALA A 663 10.47 -4.52 3.91
C ALA A 663 11.04 -4.23 5.30
N LEU A 664 10.25 -3.61 6.19
CA LEU A 664 10.62 -3.39 7.59
C LEU A 664 10.83 -4.71 8.33
N THR A 665 9.94 -5.68 8.15
CA THR A 665 10.14 -7.02 8.74
C THR A 665 11.47 -7.64 8.31
N ARG A 666 11.85 -7.50 7.02
CA ARG A 666 13.14 -7.97 6.53
C ARG A 666 14.33 -7.14 6.97
N ALA A 667 14.15 -5.86 7.28
CA ALA A 667 15.18 -5.02 7.87
C ALA A 667 15.48 -5.46 9.31
N TYR A 668 14.45 -5.73 10.09
CA TYR A 668 14.59 -6.22 11.48
C TYR A 668 15.05 -7.68 11.57
N LEU A 669 14.61 -8.53 10.66
CA LEU A 669 14.86 -9.98 10.66
C LEU A 669 15.42 -10.43 9.30
N PRO A 670 16.66 -10.04 8.96
CA PRO A 670 17.23 -10.30 7.63
C PRO A 670 17.43 -11.80 7.33
N ASP A 671 17.67 -12.60 8.35
CA ASP A 671 18.02 -14.02 8.25
C ASP A 671 16.80 -14.97 8.41
N SER A 672 15.57 -14.42 8.65
CA SER A 672 14.36 -15.23 8.79
C SER A 672 13.68 -15.49 7.46
N SER A 673 13.20 -16.73 7.22
CA SER A 673 12.31 -17.03 6.11
C SER A 673 10.86 -16.60 6.43
N LEU A 674 10.06 -16.33 5.39
CA LEU A 674 8.61 -16.07 5.58
C LEU A 674 7.90 -17.28 6.21
N HIS A 675 8.41 -18.49 6.00
CA HIS A 675 7.89 -19.72 6.59
C HIS A 675 8.13 -19.75 8.11
N ASP A 676 9.29 -19.28 8.58
CA ASP A 676 9.62 -19.22 10.01
C ASP A 676 8.74 -18.20 10.74
N LEU A 677 8.42 -17.08 10.08
CA LEU A 677 7.52 -16.05 10.61
C LEU A 677 6.07 -16.54 10.72
N VAL A 678 5.58 -17.28 9.71
CA VAL A 678 4.22 -17.86 9.73
C VAL A 678 4.15 -19.04 10.72
N GLY A 679 5.21 -19.86 10.80
CA GLY A 679 5.31 -20.99 11.73
C GLY A 679 5.33 -20.55 13.19
N SER A 680 6.00 -19.45 13.52
CA SER A 680 6.04 -18.89 14.88
C SER A 680 4.74 -18.17 15.28
N ALA A 681 3.94 -17.69 14.30
CA ALA A 681 2.61 -17.11 14.56
C ALA A 681 1.48 -18.15 14.67
N ALA A 682 1.68 -19.36 14.16
CA ALA A 682 0.65 -20.42 14.14
C ALA A 682 0.15 -20.88 15.52
N PRO A 683 0.96 -20.93 16.61
CA PRO A 683 0.46 -21.25 17.96
C PRO A 683 -0.45 -20.15 18.52
N ALA A 684 -0.19 -18.88 18.20
CA ALA A 684 -0.97 -17.73 18.69
C ALA A 684 -2.35 -17.59 18.02
N LEU A 685 -2.55 -18.24 16.86
CA LEU A 685 -3.83 -18.27 16.14
C LEU A 685 -4.75 -19.43 16.58
N ARG A 686 -4.26 -20.33 17.46
CA ARG A 686 -4.99 -21.52 17.98
C ARG A 686 -5.43 -21.40 19.44
N GLY A 687 -5.14 -20.25 20.10
CA GLY A 687 -5.50 -19.96 21.49
C GLY A 687 -6.72 -18.99 21.58
#